data_58a93cc4193c1b705f70f54ac032ec04
#
_entry.id   58a93cc4193c1b705f70f54ac032ec04
#
_cell.length_a   1.000
_cell.length_b   1.000
_cell.length_c   1.000
_cell.angle_alpha   90.00
_cell.angle_beta   90.00
_cell.angle_gamma   90.00
#
_symmetry.space_group_name_H-M   'P 1'
#
loop_
_entity.id
_entity.type
_entity.pdbx_description
1 polymer ?
#
loop_
_entity_poly.entity_id
_entity_poly.type
_entity_poly.pdbx_seq_one_letter_code
_entity_poly.pdbx_strand_id
1 'polypeptide(L)'
;MIKKEIEINGKTLRISTGQVAKQAAGSVLVSYGETMIIVAVNAAKEMREDINFFPLQVEYRERHYAGGKIPGGFFKREARPSEREILTCRLTDRPIRPLFPKSFKCETQVIITVLSTDGENPSDVLAGIGASAALMVSNIPWNGPIATVRVAQVEDNFIVNPTKGEIEKSALELIVSGNSETIVMVEGEADVIPEKVFVDALKFAHKDIKKIIALQEEIVAEVKPEKREIPEEESNKDLAAAVDKSLGAEIERVIQIGDKQERETATKELHDNTAAAMAEEFPESEKEVKGLVNDKFKAAFRERVLETGIRSDGRGTTDIRDITIEPAFLPRTHGSALFTRGETQALVVTTLGSKRDEQIIDSMDEDYKKNYYFHYNFPPYCVGEVGRFGFTSRREVGHGNLAERSLKPVLPEYDEFPYTVRIVSEIMESNGSSSMASVCGGSLALMDAGCPLKEHVAGIAMGLILDGKRHAVLSDILGAEDHLGDMDFKVAGTKDGISAIQLDLKIEGVSFKLLEEALEQARLGRLHILEKMNEALSKPGEISDFAPKIISLSINPEKIGGLIGPGGKIIKKIIADTECDVNVDDDGTVTIAGVDKVKLEEAAEIVKAVTMEPEVGMEFDGTVTRMMTFGAFVEIAPGKEGLVHISEMDWKRTERVEDICKTGDAMRVKLIKVDDQGRLDLSRKALLDKPEGYVEPPPRSRDRNRGGRGGGRSRFGGGGGGRRDGQHRDRPTRKKRF
;
A
#
# COMPACT_ATOMS: atom_id res chain seq x y z
N MET A 1 -15.07 -24.89 28.71
CA MET A 1 -14.01 -24.07 28.14
C MET A 1 -12.77 -24.90 28.03
N ILE A 2 -12.27 -25.12 26.82
CA ILE A 2 -11.03 -25.82 26.55
C ILE A 2 -9.99 -24.78 26.19
N LYS A 3 -8.77 -24.89 26.68
CA LYS A 3 -7.68 -23.96 26.46
C LYS A 3 -6.38 -24.75 26.30
N LYS A 4 -5.67 -24.50 25.22
CA LYS A 4 -4.33 -25.06 24.97
C LYS A 4 -3.36 -23.94 24.58
N GLU A 5 -2.10 -24.14 24.85
CA GLU A 5 -1.05 -23.16 24.61
C GLU A 5 0.29 -23.82 24.30
N ILE A 6 1.06 -23.17 23.43
CA ILE A 6 2.44 -23.53 23.12
C ILE A 6 3.31 -22.27 23.07
N GLU A 7 4.60 -22.45 23.15
CA GLU A 7 5.56 -21.37 22.96
C GLU A 7 6.07 -21.35 21.51
N ILE A 8 5.98 -20.20 20.88
CA ILE A 8 6.52 -19.91 19.54
C ILE A 8 7.39 -18.67 19.66
N ASN A 9 8.65 -18.73 19.27
CA ASN A 9 9.60 -17.62 19.34
C ASN A 9 9.58 -16.88 20.69
N GLY A 10 9.63 -17.62 21.80
CA GLY A 10 9.66 -17.07 23.17
C GLY A 10 8.35 -16.41 23.66
N LYS A 11 7.25 -16.54 22.89
CA LYS A 11 5.93 -15.98 23.24
C LYS A 11 4.88 -17.09 23.24
N THR A 12 3.89 -16.94 24.12
CA THR A 12 2.80 -17.91 24.23
C THR A 12 1.74 -17.70 23.16
N LEU A 13 1.57 -18.69 22.28
CA LEU A 13 0.40 -18.83 21.42
C LEU A 13 -0.66 -19.65 22.15
N ARG A 14 -1.87 -19.11 22.28
CA ARG A 14 -2.99 -19.73 22.98
C ARG A 14 -4.21 -19.81 22.11
N ILE A 15 -4.88 -20.96 22.11
CA ILE A 15 -6.18 -21.17 21.47
C ILE A 15 -7.16 -21.65 22.54
N SER A 16 -8.36 -21.03 22.58
CA SER A 16 -9.41 -21.44 23.50
C SER A 16 -10.78 -21.46 22.83
N THR A 17 -11.64 -22.41 23.23
CA THR A 17 -13.01 -22.55 22.69
C THR A 17 -14.04 -22.79 23.81
N GLY A 18 -15.32 -22.56 23.49
CA GLY A 18 -16.45 -22.80 24.40
C GLY A 18 -16.74 -21.67 25.39
N GLN A 19 -16.05 -20.52 25.30
CA GLN A 19 -16.28 -19.37 26.18
C GLN A 19 -17.20 -18.32 25.57
N VAL A 20 -16.96 -17.94 24.33
CA VAL A 20 -17.64 -16.84 23.62
C VAL A 20 -18.31 -17.35 22.34
N ALA A 21 -19.24 -16.56 21.78
CA ALA A 21 -19.93 -16.84 20.52
C ALA A 21 -20.50 -18.27 20.43
N LYS A 22 -21.17 -18.76 21.51
CA LYS A 22 -21.65 -20.14 21.65
C LYS A 22 -22.78 -20.53 20.68
N GLN A 23 -23.34 -19.57 19.95
CA GLN A 23 -24.35 -19.83 18.92
C GLN A 23 -23.74 -20.09 17.53
N ALA A 24 -22.43 -19.79 17.35
CA ALA A 24 -21.73 -20.12 16.13
C ALA A 24 -21.52 -21.65 16.04
N ALA A 25 -21.43 -22.15 14.82
CA ALA A 25 -21.12 -23.56 14.57
C ALA A 25 -19.76 -23.96 15.14
N GLY A 26 -18.78 -23.03 15.11
CA GLY A 26 -17.50 -23.12 15.78
C GLY A 26 -16.99 -21.73 16.14
N SER A 27 -16.36 -21.58 17.32
CA SER A 27 -15.76 -20.32 17.72
C SER A 27 -14.51 -20.54 18.57
N VAL A 28 -13.48 -19.70 18.34
CA VAL A 28 -12.23 -19.72 19.10
C VAL A 28 -11.77 -18.30 19.42
N LEU A 29 -11.04 -18.17 20.55
CA LEU A 29 -10.18 -17.03 20.83
C LEU A 29 -8.74 -17.48 20.60
N VAL A 30 -8.00 -16.71 19.84
CA VAL A 30 -6.56 -16.92 19.60
C VAL A 30 -5.79 -15.73 20.14
N SER A 31 -4.74 -15.95 20.90
CA SER A 31 -3.86 -14.88 21.36
C SER A 31 -2.39 -15.25 21.21
N TYR A 32 -1.58 -14.23 20.91
CA TYR A 32 -0.12 -14.29 20.83
C TYR A 32 0.45 -13.00 21.44
N GLY A 33 1.20 -13.10 22.52
CA GLY A 33 1.45 -11.95 23.37
C GLY A 33 0.13 -11.40 23.94
N GLU A 34 -0.07 -10.07 23.87
CA GLU A 34 -1.32 -9.42 24.26
C GLU A 34 -2.25 -9.16 23.06
N THR A 35 -1.82 -9.48 21.83
CA THR A 35 -2.69 -9.46 20.64
C THR A 35 -3.66 -10.64 20.70
N MET A 36 -4.97 -10.34 20.55
CA MET A 36 -6.06 -11.31 20.64
C MET A 36 -7.11 -11.10 19.57
N ILE A 37 -7.54 -12.21 18.96
CA ILE A 37 -8.65 -12.22 18.01
C ILE A 37 -9.74 -13.19 18.43
N ILE A 38 -10.97 -12.95 17.98
CA ILE A 38 -12.05 -13.93 17.96
C ILE A 38 -12.29 -14.38 16.52
N VAL A 39 -12.50 -15.67 16.33
CA VAL A 39 -12.94 -16.25 15.06
C VAL A 39 -14.21 -17.07 15.30
N ALA A 40 -15.24 -16.80 14.49
CA ALA A 40 -16.50 -17.53 14.52
C ALA A 40 -16.85 -18.00 13.10
N VAL A 41 -17.29 -19.26 12.98
CA VAL A 41 -17.65 -19.87 11.69
C VAL A 41 -19.08 -20.38 11.72
N ASN A 42 -19.79 -20.17 10.61
CA ASN A 42 -21.13 -20.70 10.38
C ASN A 42 -21.27 -21.17 8.94
N ALA A 43 -22.13 -22.18 8.72
CA ALA A 43 -22.56 -22.57 7.39
C ALA A 43 -24.07 -22.70 7.33
N ALA A 44 -24.68 -22.30 6.21
CA ALA A 44 -26.08 -22.49 5.94
C ALA A 44 -26.47 -23.96 6.12
N LYS A 45 -27.73 -24.23 6.50
CA LYS A 45 -28.23 -25.61 6.69
C LYS A 45 -28.39 -26.34 5.36
N GLU A 46 -28.78 -25.62 4.34
CA GLU A 46 -29.14 -26.12 3.01
C GLU A 46 -28.19 -25.54 1.97
N MET A 47 -27.93 -26.30 0.91
CA MET A 47 -27.18 -25.83 -0.26
C MET A 47 -28.08 -24.95 -1.12
N ARG A 48 -27.48 -23.99 -1.79
CA ARG A 48 -28.16 -23.18 -2.80
C ARG A 48 -28.15 -23.94 -4.14
N GLU A 49 -29.33 -24.15 -4.70
CA GLU A 49 -29.51 -24.89 -5.96
C GLU A 49 -29.07 -24.10 -7.20
N ASP A 50 -29.04 -22.75 -7.07
CA ASP A 50 -28.78 -21.80 -8.17
C ASP A 50 -27.29 -21.54 -8.45
N ILE A 51 -26.37 -22.12 -7.68
CA ILE A 51 -24.93 -21.86 -7.80
C ILE A 51 -24.10 -23.11 -8.05
N ASN A 52 -23.03 -22.97 -8.87
CA ASN A 52 -22.10 -24.04 -9.21
C ASN A 52 -20.74 -23.90 -8.48
N PHE A 53 -20.59 -22.92 -7.60
CA PHE A 53 -19.35 -22.66 -6.87
C PHE A 53 -19.59 -22.75 -5.35
N PHE A 54 -18.51 -22.92 -4.60
CA PHE A 54 -18.55 -22.90 -3.13
C PHE A 54 -18.59 -21.46 -2.62
N PRO A 55 -19.69 -21.00 -1.99
CA PRO A 55 -19.84 -19.62 -1.50
C PRO A 55 -19.20 -19.48 -0.12
N LEU A 56 -17.89 -19.30 -0.07
CA LEU A 56 -17.13 -18.98 1.13
C LEU A 56 -16.93 -17.46 1.23
N GLN A 57 -17.29 -16.89 2.39
CA GLN A 57 -17.06 -15.52 2.75
C GLN A 57 -16.18 -15.44 3.98
N VAL A 58 -15.00 -14.87 3.84
CA VAL A 58 -14.08 -14.56 4.96
C VAL A 58 -14.10 -13.06 5.22
N GLU A 59 -14.36 -12.66 6.45
CA GLU A 59 -14.35 -11.27 6.91
C GLU A 59 -13.36 -11.12 8.06
N TYR A 60 -12.44 -10.19 7.92
CA TYR A 60 -11.49 -9.79 8.95
C TYR A 60 -11.70 -8.32 9.27
N ARG A 61 -11.79 -7.99 10.56
CA ARG A 61 -12.06 -6.64 11.03
C ARG A 61 -11.09 -6.23 12.14
N GLU A 62 -10.45 -5.11 11.92
CA GLU A 62 -9.65 -4.41 12.92
C GLU A 62 -10.54 -3.37 13.63
N ARG A 63 -10.52 -3.41 14.95
CA ARG A 63 -11.27 -2.46 15.76
C ARG A 63 -10.31 -1.48 16.43
N HIS A 64 -10.53 -0.19 16.24
CA HIS A 64 -9.68 0.84 16.84
C HIS A 64 -9.59 0.72 18.37
N TYR A 65 -10.65 0.24 19.01
CA TYR A 65 -10.63 -0.03 20.45
C TYR A 65 -9.61 -1.09 20.86
N ALA A 66 -9.22 -1.99 19.96
CA ALA A 66 -8.22 -3.02 20.22
C ALA A 66 -6.84 -2.39 20.54
N GLY A 67 -6.51 -1.27 19.92
CA GLY A 67 -5.33 -0.44 20.21
C GLY A 67 -5.62 0.75 21.12
N GLY A 68 -6.79 0.79 21.79
CA GLY A 68 -7.16 1.90 22.68
C GLY A 68 -7.50 3.21 21.96
N LYS A 69 -7.79 3.16 20.65
CA LYS A 69 -8.06 4.33 19.82
C LYS A 69 -9.55 4.52 19.52
N ILE A 70 -9.92 5.75 19.14
CA ILE A 70 -11.19 6.10 18.54
C ILE A 70 -10.93 6.37 17.06
N PRO A 71 -11.72 5.79 16.13
CA PRO A 71 -11.53 5.99 14.70
C PRO A 71 -11.46 7.49 14.33
N GLY A 72 -10.58 7.83 13.39
CA GLY A 72 -10.41 9.17 12.82
C GLY A 72 -11.72 9.73 12.28
N GLY A 73 -11.91 10.12 11.16
CA GLY A 73 -13.13 10.49 10.44
C GLY A 73 -14.28 11.18 11.22
N PHE A 74 -15.27 11.67 10.51
CA PHE A 74 -16.39 12.41 11.09
C PHE A 74 -17.32 11.55 11.98
N PHE A 75 -17.60 10.31 11.55
CA PHE A 75 -18.57 9.44 12.24
C PHE A 75 -17.99 8.71 13.46
N LYS A 76 -16.66 8.77 13.67
CA LYS A 76 -15.98 8.07 14.77
C LYS A 76 -16.34 6.57 14.86
N ARG A 77 -16.47 5.95 13.70
CA ARG A 77 -16.82 4.54 13.52
C ARG A 77 -16.13 3.97 12.29
N GLU A 78 -15.65 2.74 12.39
CA GLU A 78 -15.12 1.98 11.25
C GLU A 78 -16.24 1.81 10.20
N ALA A 79 -15.91 2.07 8.92
CA ALA A 79 -16.89 2.03 7.83
C ALA A 79 -16.56 0.91 6.84
N ARG A 80 -15.89 1.26 5.73
CA ARG A 80 -15.45 0.28 4.73
C ARG A 80 -14.20 -0.45 5.24
N PRO A 81 -14.01 -1.71 4.82
CA PRO A 81 -12.76 -2.40 5.11
C PRO A 81 -11.56 -1.62 4.60
N SER A 82 -10.50 -1.55 5.40
CA SER A 82 -9.20 -1.04 4.98
C SER A 82 -8.54 -2.00 3.98
N GLU A 83 -7.52 -1.53 3.28
CA GLU A 83 -6.71 -2.38 2.40
C GLU A 83 -6.13 -3.58 3.17
N ARG A 84 -5.57 -3.35 4.36
CA ARG A 84 -5.04 -4.40 5.24
C ARG A 84 -6.10 -5.42 5.63
N GLU A 85 -7.31 -4.99 5.98
CA GLU A 85 -8.42 -5.91 6.29
C GLU A 85 -8.79 -6.78 5.08
N ILE A 86 -8.84 -6.20 3.87
CA ILE A 86 -9.12 -6.93 2.63
C ILE A 86 -8.02 -7.95 2.33
N LEU A 87 -6.75 -7.57 2.48
CA LEU A 87 -5.62 -8.46 2.25
C LEU A 87 -5.60 -9.62 3.23
N THR A 88 -5.88 -9.37 4.52
CA THR A 88 -5.96 -10.42 5.55
C THR A 88 -7.14 -11.37 5.30
N CYS A 89 -8.29 -10.87 4.79
CA CYS A 89 -9.38 -11.74 4.33
C CYS A 89 -8.87 -12.71 3.26
N ARG A 90 -8.10 -12.22 2.28
CA ARG A 90 -7.55 -13.04 1.19
C ARG A 90 -6.49 -14.04 1.68
N LEU A 91 -5.60 -13.60 2.57
CA LEU A 91 -4.59 -14.46 3.22
C LEU A 91 -5.21 -15.63 3.97
N THR A 92 -6.42 -15.43 4.53
CA THR A 92 -7.17 -16.47 5.25
C THR A 92 -8.00 -17.34 4.31
N ASP A 93 -8.70 -16.76 3.33
CA ASP A 93 -9.57 -17.48 2.38
C ASP A 93 -8.79 -18.50 1.55
N ARG A 94 -7.66 -18.08 1.00
CA ARG A 94 -6.87 -18.89 0.05
C ARG A 94 -6.43 -20.24 0.59
N PRO A 95 -5.82 -20.37 1.78
CA PRO A 95 -5.38 -21.66 2.30
C PRO A 95 -6.52 -22.54 2.83
N ILE A 96 -7.67 -21.97 3.24
CA ILE A 96 -8.77 -22.79 3.79
C ILE A 96 -9.72 -23.29 2.71
N ARG A 97 -9.88 -22.55 1.61
CA ARG A 97 -10.85 -22.85 0.53
C ARG A 97 -10.63 -24.21 -0.16
N PRO A 98 -9.41 -24.61 -0.54
CA PRO A 98 -9.16 -25.87 -1.23
C PRO A 98 -9.47 -27.12 -0.38
N LEU A 99 -9.54 -26.96 0.95
CA LEU A 99 -9.72 -28.04 1.90
C LEU A 99 -11.20 -28.36 2.21
N PHE A 100 -12.14 -27.61 1.61
CA PHE A 100 -13.56 -27.98 1.67
C PHE A 100 -13.83 -29.10 0.64
N PRO A 101 -14.62 -30.13 1.02
CA PRO A 101 -15.07 -31.15 0.09
C PRO A 101 -15.82 -30.52 -1.10
N LYS A 102 -15.55 -30.99 -2.33
CA LYS A 102 -16.16 -30.43 -3.56
C LYS A 102 -17.68 -30.49 -3.59
N SER A 103 -18.26 -31.50 -2.95
CA SER A 103 -19.71 -31.67 -2.81
C SER A 103 -20.34 -30.74 -1.75
N PHE A 104 -19.54 -30.09 -0.90
CA PHE A 104 -20.02 -29.14 0.11
C PHE A 104 -20.22 -27.75 -0.50
N LYS A 105 -21.46 -27.39 -0.84
CA LYS A 105 -21.84 -26.10 -1.48
C LYS A 105 -22.71 -25.21 -0.57
N CYS A 106 -22.71 -25.45 0.75
CA CYS A 106 -23.42 -24.59 1.70
C CYS A 106 -22.70 -23.25 1.84
N GLU A 107 -23.44 -22.14 1.80
CA GLU A 107 -22.88 -20.81 2.08
C GLU A 107 -22.20 -20.81 3.46
N THR A 108 -20.91 -20.50 3.47
CA THR A 108 -20.06 -20.57 4.67
C THR A 108 -19.44 -19.21 4.94
N GLN A 109 -19.49 -18.79 6.20
CA GLN A 109 -18.93 -17.51 6.64
C GLN A 109 -17.96 -17.71 7.78
N VAL A 110 -16.78 -17.10 7.65
CA VAL A 110 -15.73 -17.02 8.66
C VAL A 110 -15.57 -15.55 9.04
N ILE A 111 -15.89 -15.21 10.29
CA ILE A 111 -15.78 -13.84 10.80
C ILE A 111 -14.67 -13.77 11.82
N ILE A 112 -13.71 -12.89 11.59
CA ILE A 112 -12.53 -12.64 12.40
C ILE A 112 -12.57 -11.21 12.90
N THR A 113 -12.38 -10.99 14.19
CA THR A 113 -12.34 -9.65 14.77
C THR A 113 -11.16 -9.53 15.72
N VAL A 114 -10.35 -8.49 15.54
CA VAL A 114 -9.28 -8.15 16.46
C VAL A 114 -9.88 -7.48 17.70
N LEU A 115 -9.63 -8.07 18.86
CA LEU A 115 -10.18 -7.63 20.15
C LEU A 115 -9.18 -6.86 20.99
N SER A 116 -7.88 -7.17 20.83
CA SER A 116 -6.76 -6.51 21.51
C SER A 116 -5.52 -6.57 20.62
N THR A 117 -4.70 -5.52 20.65
CA THR A 117 -3.38 -5.50 20.02
C THR A 117 -2.37 -4.89 20.98
N ASP A 118 -1.17 -5.47 21.03
CA ASP A 118 -0.02 -4.89 21.75
C ASP A 118 0.82 -3.95 20.88
N GLY A 119 0.42 -3.77 19.62
CA GLY A 119 1.15 -2.94 18.66
C GLY A 119 2.44 -3.56 18.12
N GLU A 120 2.88 -4.70 18.67
CA GLU A 120 4.12 -5.39 18.27
C GLU A 120 3.85 -6.66 17.48
N ASN A 121 2.85 -7.47 17.90
CA ASN A 121 2.57 -8.77 17.30
C ASN A 121 1.44 -8.65 16.27
N PRO A 122 1.74 -8.82 14.95
CA PRO A 122 0.71 -8.75 13.91
C PRO A 122 -0.41 -9.77 14.10
N SER A 123 -1.66 -9.32 13.92
CA SER A 123 -2.86 -10.15 14.14
C SER A 123 -3.29 -10.99 12.93
N ASP A 124 -2.76 -10.70 11.75
CA ASP A 124 -3.16 -11.31 10.47
C ASP A 124 -2.81 -12.82 10.38
N VAL A 125 -1.64 -13.23 10.88
CA VAL A 125 -1.28 -14.66 10.94
C VAL A 125 -2.17 -15.44 11.92
N LEU A 126 -2.63 -14.78 13.00
CA LEU A 126 -3.57 -15.38 13.92
C LEU A 126 -4.93 -15.66 13.26
N ALA A 127 -5.31 -14.88 12.24
CA ALA A 127 -6.53 -15.07 11.46
C ALA A 127 -6.58 -16.44 10.79
N GLY A 128 -5.49 -16.85 10.12
CA GLY A 128 -5.37 -18.17 9.50
C GLY A 128 -5.41 -19.31 10.51
N ILE A 129 -4.68 -19.18 11.62
CA ILE A 129 -4.69 -20.16 12.74
C ILE A 129 -6.10 -20.28 13.34
N GLY A 130 -6.75 -19.14 13.59
CA GLY A 130 -8.06 -19.10 14.20
C GLY A 130 -9.16 -19.62 13.27
N ALA A 131 -9.09 -19.32 11.97
CA ALA A 131 -10.03 -19.86 10.98
C ALA A 131 -9.94 -21.38 10.90
N SER A 132 -8.71 -21.92 10.85
CA SER A 132 -8.47 -23.36 10.91
C SER A 132 -9.05 -23.98 12.19
N ALA A 133 -8.67 -23.47 13.36
CA ALA A 133 -9.14 -23.99 14.63
C ALA A 133 -10.68 -23.92 14.78
N ALA A 134 -11.32 -22.82 14.35
CA ALA A 134 -12.77 -22.64 14.39
C ALA A 134 -13.51 -23.64 13.46
N LEU A 135 -12.98 -23.87 12.27
CA LEU A 135 -13.49 -24.89 11.35
C LEU A 135 -13.31 -26.29 11.92
N MET A 136 -12.17 -26.59 12.51
CA MET A 136 -11.89 -27.89 13.12
C MET A 136 -12.84 -28.22 14.27
N VAL A 137 -13.15 -27.27 15.16
CA VAL A 137 -14.08 -27.50 16.31
C VAL A 137 -15.55 -27.36 15.93
N SER A 138 -15.87 -26.96 14.69
CA SER A 138 -17.25 -26.82 14.19
C SER A 138 -17.81 -28.14 13.68
N ASN A 139 -19.11 -28.16 13.36
CA ASN A 139 -19.76 -29.24 12.63
C ASN A 139 -19.62 -29.14 11.10
N ILE A 140 -18.87 -28.17 10.59
CA ILE A 140 -18.67 -27.97 9.15
C ILE A 140 -17.65 -29.01 8.64
N PRO A 141 -17.95 -29.74 7.55
CA PRO A 141 -16.98 -30.67 6.95
C PRO A 141 -15.83 -29.90 6.31
N TRP A 142 -14.62 -30.20 6.74
CA TRP A 142 -13.41 -29.53 6.30
C TRP A 142 -12.17 -30.39 6.56
N ASN A 143 -11.25 -30.48 5.59
CA ASN A 143 -10.09 -31.39 5.57
C ASN A 143 -8.79 -30.75 6.12
N GLY A 144 -8.91 -29.92 7.18
CA GLY A 144 -7.75 -29.41 7.92
C GLY A 144 -7.23 -30.41 8.96
N PRO A 145 -6.33 -29.92 9.86
CA PRO A 145 -5.98 -28.54 10.12
C PRO A 145 -4.86 -27.98 9.26
N ILE A 146 -4.81 -26.65 9.19
CA ILE A 146 -3.66 -25.90 8.69
C ILE A 146 -3.17 -24.91 9.77
N ALA A 147 -1.96 -24.40 9.59
CA ALA A 147 -1.47 -23.27 10.37
C ALA A 147 -0.79 -22.24 9.47
N THR A 148 -0.84 -21.00 9.91
CA THR A 148 -0.22 -19.86 9.21
C THR A 148 0.80 -19.22 10.13
N VAL A 149 1.99 -18.95 9.62
CA VAL A 149 3.05 -18.22 10.34
C VAL A 149 3.65 -17.16 9.42
N ARG A 150 4.25 -16.15 10.03
CA ARG A 150 5.10 -15.18 9.33
C ARG A 150 6.56 -15.55 9.57
N VAL A 151 7.39 -15.43 8.56
CA VAL A 151 8.85 -15.56 8.66
C VAL A 151 9.49 -14.28 8.17
N ALA A 152 10.39 -13.73 8.95
CA ALA A 152 11.27 -12.64 8.60
C ALA A 152 12.72 -13.13 8.55
N GLN A 153 13.56 -12.46 7.75
CA GLN A 153 15.01 -12.63 7.78
C GLN A 153 15.67 -11.34 8.26
N VAL A 154 16.15 -11.34 9.49
CA VAL A 154 16.90 -10.21 10.06
C VAL A 154 18.37 -10.60 10.11
N GLU A 155 19.23 -9.83 9.46
CA GLU A 155 20.59 -10.24 9.17
C GLU A 155 20.60 -11.59 8.44
N ASP A 156 21.25 -12.61 8.96
CA ASP A 156 21.26 -13.97 8.36
C ASP A 156 20.33 -14.97 9.08
N ASN A 157 19.47 -14.51 9.99
CA ASN A 157 18.65 -15.38 10.83
C ASN A 157 17.17 -15.29 10.45
N PHE A 158 16.52 -16.47 10.34
CA PHE A 158 15.07 -16.52 10.20
C PHE A 158 14.39 -16.44 11.59
N ILE A 159 13.32 -15.66 11.63
CA ILE A 159 12.49 -15.45 12.82
C ILE A 159 11.04 -15.80 12.47
N VAL A 160 10.39 -16.68 13.28
CA VAL A 160 8.96 -16.98 13.13
C VAL A 160 8.14 -16.00 13.96
N ASN A 161 7.06 -15.50 13.39
CA ASN A 161 6.16 -14.50 13.98
C ASN A 161 6.94 -13.32 14.60
N PRO A 162 7.74 -12.62 13.77
CA PRO A 162 8.52 -11.46 14.20
C PRO A 162 7.63 -10.34 14.72
N THR A 163 8.19 -9.49 15.56
CA THR A 163 7.60 -8.20 15.94
C THR A 163 7.64 -7.22 14.76
N LYS A 164 6.84 -6.15 14.82
CA LYS A 164 6.90 -5.08 13.82
C LYS A 164 8.31 -4.50 13.65
N GLY A 165 9.00 -4.22 14.75
CA GLY A 165 10.36 -3.68 14.68
C GLY A 165 11.40 -4.66 14.11
N GLU A 166 11.13 -5.97 14.11
CA GLU A 166 11.95 -6.98 13.41
C GLU A 166 11.57 -7.04 11.94
N ILE A 167 10.28 -6.89 11.58
CA ILE A 167 9.81 -6.83 10.19
C ILE A 167 10.43 -5.63 9.47
N GLU A 168 10.47 -4.46 10.09
CA GLU A 168 11.06 -3.24 9.52
C GLU A 168 12.55 -3.38 9.15
N LYS A 169 13.26 -4.31 9.81
CA LYS A 169 14.68 -4.59 9.58
C LYS A 169 14.92 -5.82 8.69
N SER A 170 13.84 -6.42 8.23
CA SER A 170 13.90 -7.71 7.53
C SER A 170 14.11 -7.52 6.03
N ALA A 171 15.05 -8.27 5.48
CA ALA A 171 15.26 -8.38 4.04
C ALA A 171 14.23 -9.32 3.35
N LEU A 172 13.49 -10.11 4.12
CA LEU A 172 12.48 -11.05 3.65
C LEU A 172 11.32 -11.10 4.61
N GLU A 173 10.11 -10.97 4.12
CA GLU A 173 8.88 -11.19 4.86
C GLU A 173 7.96 -12.15 4.11
N LEU A 174 7.71 -13.32 4.68
CA LEU A 174 6.82 -14.33 4.12
C LEU A 174 5.70 -14.70 5.09
N ILE A 175 4.48 -14.76 4.59
CA ILE A 175 3.36 -15.42 5.25
C ILE A 175 3.19 -16.79 4.61
N VAL A 176 3.28 -17.83 5.43
CA VAL A 176 3.29 -19.23 4.97
C VAL A 176 2.18 -19.97 5.66
N SER A 177 1.31 -20.62 4.89
CA SER A 177 0.32 -21.56 5.41
C SER A 177 0.64 -22.96 4.92
N GLY A 178 0.47 -23.94 5.79
CA GLY A 178 0.73 -25.33 5.48
C GLY A 178 -0.06 -26.30 6.37
N ASN A 179 -0.10 -27.56 5.96
CA ASN A 179 -0.54 -28.68 6.76
C ASN A 179 0.67 -29.40 7.37
N SER A 180 0.47 -30.58 7.99
CA SER A 180 1.56 -31.36 8.60
C SER A 180 2.64 -31.83 7.63
N GLU A 181 2.36 -31.88 6.32
CA GLU A 181 3.24 -32.48 5.31
C GLU A 181 3.74 -31.47 4.28
N THR A 182 2.88 -30.52 3.86
CA THR A 182 3.09 -29.67 2.68
C THR A 182 2.82 -28.20 2.96
N ILE A 183 3.30 -27.35 2.05
CA ILE A 183 2.93 -25.92 1.99
C ILE A 183 1.65 -25.79 1.14
N VAL A 184 0.72 -24.96 1.61
CA VAL A 184 -0.59 -24.75 0.97
C VAL A 184 -0.70 -23.34 0.36
N MET A 185 -0.10 -22.34 0.98
CA MET A 185 -0.12 -20.95 0.51
C MET A 185 1.16 -20.24 0.94
N VAL A 186 1.68 -19.40 0.08
CA VAL A 186 2.78 -18.47 0.38
C VAL A 186 2.42 -17.10 -0.17
N GLU A 187 2.72 -16.07 0.60
CA GLU A 187 2.67 -14.69 0.14
C GLU A 187 3.76 -13.88 0.84
N GLY A 188 4.49 -13.03 0.10
CA GLY A 188 5.50 -12.22 0.75
C GLY A 188 6.26 -11.29 -0.19
N GLU A 189 7.15 -10.52 0.41
CA GLU A 189 8.05 -9.56 -0.22
C GLU A 189 9.48 -9.76 0.26
N ALA A 190 10.45 -9.27 -0.53
CA ALA A 190 11.87 -9.34 -0.19
C ALA A 190 12.69 -8.26 -0.88
N ASP A 191 13.82 -7.92 -0.31
CA ASP A 191 14.80 -6.99 -0.85
C ASP A 191 15.71 -7.70 -1.87
N VAL A 192 15.10 -8.22 -2.95
CA VAL A 192 15.81 -8.90 -4.06
C VAL A 192 16.71 -10.03 -3.56
N ILE A 193 16.10 -11.08 -3.01
CA ILE A 193 16.85 -12.22 -2.46
C ILE A 193 16.84 -13.43 -3.41
N PRO A 194 17.89 -14.29 -3.37
CA PRO A 194 17.95 -15.50 -4.18
C PRO A 194 16.85 -16.52 -3.86
N GLU A 195 16.40 -17.27 -4.86
CA GLU A 195 15.34 -18.29 -4.77
C GLU A 195 15.59 -19.34 -3.69
N LYS A 196 16.83 -19.71 -3.47
CA LYS A 196 17.22 -20.68 -2.44
C LYS A 196 16.84 -20.22 -1.04
N VAL A 197 17.02 -18.94 -0.73
CA VAL A 197 16.69 -18.36 0.59
C VAL A 197 15.20 -18.47 0.86
N PHE A 198 14.35 -18.28 -0.16
CA PHE A 198 12.90 -18.50 -0.04
C PHE A 198 12.56 -19.93 0.37
N VAL A 199 13.15 -20.92 -0.29
CA VAL A 199 12.90 -22.33 0.03
C VAL A 199 13.37 -22.66 1.46
N ASP A 200 14.53 -22.13 1.87
CA ASP A 200 15.04 -22.33 3.23
C ASP A 200 14.12 -21.68 4.26
N ALA A 201 13.57 -20.49 4.00
CA ALA A 201 12.58 -19.84 4.84
C ALA A 201 11.27 -20.66 4.95
N LEU A 202 10.78 -21.25 3.85
CA LEU A 202 9.61 -22.11 3.86
C LEU A 202 9.84 -23.39 4.69
N LYS A 203 11.01 -24.02 4.56
CA LYS A 203 11.39 -25.17 5.38
C LYS A 203 11.49 -24.82 6.87
N PHE A 204 11.94 -23.60 7.15
CA PHE A 204 12.00 -23.07 8.51
C PHE A 204 10.60 -22.85 9.08
N ALA A 205 9.71 -22.17 8.37
CA ALA A 205 8.31 -21.94 8.72
C ALA A 205 7.57 -23.22 9.05
N HIS A 206 7.75 -24.27 8.25
CA HIS A 206 7.02 -25.53 8.33
C HIS A 206 7.25 -26.26 9.67
N LYS A 207 8.38 -26.03 10.34
CA LYS A 207 8.66 -26.61 11.67
C LYS A 207 7.67 -26.12 12.73
N ASP A 208 7.37 -24.81 12.73
CA ASP A 208 6.44 -24.22 13.69
C ASP A 208 4.98 -24.40 13.27
N ILE A 209 4.70 -24.44 11.96
CA ILE A 209 3.39 -24.86 11.42
C ILE A 209 2.98 -26.21 12.03
N LYS A 210 3.86 -27.22 12.03
CA LYS A 210 3.58 -28.54 12.61
C LYS A 210 3.24 -28.48 14.10
N LYS A 211 3.92 -27.65 14.87
CA LYS A 211 3.63 -27.47 16.30
C LYS A 211 2.23 -26.88 16.53
N ILE A 212 1.86 -25.88 15.71
CA ILE A 212 0.55 -25.22 15.81
C ILE A 212 -0.57 -26.17 15.39
N ILE A 213 -0.32 -27.03 14.40
CA ILE A 213 -1.25 -28.07 13.97
C ILE A 213 -1.48 -29.06 15.12
N ALA A 214 -0.44 -29.59 15.75
CA ALA A 214 -0.55 -30.50 16.87
C ALA A 214 -1.38 -29.89 18.05
N LEU A 215 -1.21 -28.59 18.31
CA LEU A 215 -2.01 -27.87 19.30
C LEU A 215 -3.51 -27.85 18.93
N GLN A 216 -3.84 -27.67 17.66
CA GLN A 216 -5.23 -27.71 17.19
C GLN A 216 -5.83 -29.12 17.30
N GLU A 217 -5.06 -30.14 16.95
CA GLU A 217 -5.48 -31.56 17.06
C GLU A 217 -5.78 -31.93 18.49
N GLU A 218 -4.99 -31.46 19.49
CA GLU A 218 -5.28 -31.64 20.90
C GLU A 218 -6.63 -31.04 21.32
N ILE A 219 -6.98 -29.85 20.79
CA ILE A 219 -8.27 -29.21 21.06
C ILE A 219 -9.41 -30.03 20.46
N VAL A 220 -9.25 -30.48 19.21
CA VAL A 220 -10.25 -31.32 18.53
C VAL A 220 -10.48 -32.62 19.24
N ALA A 221 -9.44 -33.25 19.73
CA ALA A 221 -9.53 -34.50 20.50
C ALA A 221 -10.37 -34.34 21.79
N GLU A 222 -10.36 -33.16 22.43
CA GLU A 222 -11.20 -32.85 23.58
C GLU A 222 -12.63 -32.41 23.19
N VAL A 223 -12.81 -31.60 22.14
CA VAL A 223 -14.12 -31.14 21.68
C VAL A 223 -14.95 -32.26 21.08
N LYS A 224 -14.32 -33.09 20.25
CA LYS A 224 -14.96 -34.21 19.49
C LYS A 224 -16.17 -33.75 18.70
N PRO A 225 -15.99 -32.79 17.78
CA PRO A 225 -17.12 -32.26 17.00
C PRO A 225 -17.71 -33.32 16.07
N GLU A 226 -19.04 -33.40 16.03
CA GLU A 226 -19.75 -34.19 15.04
C GLU A 226 -19.83 -33.39 13.73
N LYS A 227 -19.18 -33.86 12.69
CA LYS A 227 -19.23 -33.24 11.36
C LYS A 227 -20.54 -33.55 10.68
N ARG A 228 -21.09 -32.57 9.93
CA ARG A 228 -22.28 -32.78 9.09
C ARG A 228 -21.97 -33.81 8.03
N GLU A 229 -22.91 -34.71 7.80
CA GLU A 229 -22.87 -35.60 6.65
C GLU A 229 -23.00 -34.78 5.35
N ILE A 230 -22.19 -35.09 4.38
CA ILE A 230 -22.27 -34.53 3.05
C ILE A 230 -23.05 -35.54 2.22
N PRO A 231 -24.15 -35.12 1.55
CA PRO A 231 -24.82 -36.02 0.63
C PRO A 231 -23.82 -36.51 -0.44
N GLU A 232 -23.69 -37.82 -0.56
CA GLU A 232 -22.95 -38.38 -1.72
C GLU A 232 -23.71 -37.98 -2.96
N GLU A 233 -23.07 -37.29 -3.90
CA GLU A 233 -23.61 -37.10 -5.25
C GLU A 233 -23.65 -38.50 -5.89
N GLU A 234 -24.84 -39.10 -5.97
CA GLU A 234 -25.02 -40.33 -6.72
C GLU A 234 -24.69 -40.04 -8.20
N SER A 235 -23.48 -40.39 -8.63
CA SER A 235 -23.11 -40.23 -10.03
C SER A 235 -23.94 -41.24 -10.88
N ASN A 236 -24.71 -40.70 -11.79
CA ASN A 236 -25.44 -41.55 -12.77
C ASN A 236 -24.43 -42.15 -13.74
N LYS A 237 -24.04 -43.41 -13.45
CA LYS A 237 -23.01 -44.13 -14.25
C LYS A 237 -23.43 -44.34 -15.70
N ASP A 238 -24.71 -44.50 -15.93
CA ASP A 238 -25.26 -44.70 -17.29
C ASP A 238 -25.19 -43.39 -18.08
N LEU A 239 -25.53 -42.29 -17.44
CA LEU A 239 -25.37 -40.95 -18.02
C LEU A 239 -23.89 -40.64 -18.30
N ALA A 240 -22.99 -40.92 -17.36
CA ALA A 240 -21.55 -40.71 -17.55
C ALA A 240 -21.00 -41.52 -18.74
N ALA A 241 -21.42 -42.76 -18.90
CA ALA A 241 -21.02 -43.59 -20.04
C ALA A 241 -21.61 -43.09 -21.39
N ALA A 242 -22.85 -42.62 -21.38
CA ALA A 242 -23.48 -42.00 -22.55
C ALA A 242 -22.79 -40.71 -22.98
N VAL A 243 -22.45 -39.85 -22.03
CA VAL A 243 -21.69 -38.61 -22.25
C VAL A 243 -20.30 -38.92 -22.84
N ASP A 244 -19.58 -39.91 -22.27
CA ASP A 244 -18.27 -40.34 -22.79
C ASP A 244 -18.35 -40.78 -24.26
N LYS A 245 -19.36 -41.56 -24.59
CA LYS A 245 -19.59 -42.02 -25.97
C LYS A 245 -19.94 -40.86 -26.91
N SER A 246 -20.70 -39.88 -26.45
CA SER A 246 -21.11 -38.71 -27.23
C SER A 246 -19.94 -37.77 -27.50
N LEU A 247 -19.07 -37.59 -26.55
CA LEU A 247 -17.90 -36.69 -26.66
C LEU A 247 -16.89 -37.16 -27.69
N GLY A 248 -16.57 -38.48 -27.73
CA GLY A 248 -15.69 -39.11 -28.70
C GLY A 248 -14.39 -38.32 -28.92
N ALA A 249 -14.00 -38.08 -30.18
CA ALA A 249 -12.81 -37.36 -30.57
C ALA A 249 -12.97 -35.82 -30.56
N GLU A 250 -14.20 -35.30 -30.36
CA GLU A 250 -14.43 -33.85 -30.38
C GLU A 250 -13.73 -33.10 -29.24
N ILE A 251 -13.62 -33.73 -28.07
CA ILE A 251 -12.92 -33.14 -26.93
C ILE A 251 -11.45 -32.87 -27.24
N GLU A 252 -10.79 -33.84 -27.92
CA GLU A 252 -9.40 -33.69 -28.35
C GLU A 252 -9.22 -32.58 -29.39
N ARG A 253 -10.19 -32.41 -30.28
CA ARG A 253 -10.19 -31.33 -31.28
C ARG A 253 -10.30 -29.96 -30.59
N VAL A 254 -11.23 -29.82 -29.65
CA VAL A 254 -11.51 -28.55 -28.98
C VAL A 254 -10.32 -28.10 -28.09
N ILE A 255 -9.67 -29.04 -27.40
CA ILE A 255 -8.49 -28.75 -26.57
C ILE A 255 -7.32 -28.17 -27.39
N GLN A 256 -7.23 -28.51 -28.68
CA GLN A 256 -6.13 -28.09 -29.56
C GLN A 256 -6.38 -26.76 -30.26
N ILE A 257 -7.52 -26.10 -30.03
CA ILE A 257 -7.80 -24.76 -30.57
C ILE A 257 -6.96 -23.73 -29.80
N GLY A 258 -6.00 -23.12 -30.51
CA GLY A 258 -5.06 -22.15 -29.92
C GLY A 258 -5.73 -20.84 -29.53
N ASP A 259 -6.59 -20.28 -30.41
CA ASP A 259 -7.30 -19.04 -30.15
C ASP A 259 -8.31 -19.17 -29.00
N LYS A 260 -8.32 -18.20 -28.10
CA LYS A 260 -9.17 -18.21 -26.91
C LYS A 260 -10.66 -18.16 -27.27
N GLN A 261 -11.07 -17.24 -28.15
CA GLN A 261 -12.48 -17.02 -28.47
C GLN A 261 -13.06 -18.17 -29.28
N GLU A 262 -12.27 -18.71 -30.21
CA GLU A 262 -12.65 -19.92 -30.98
C GLU A 262 -12.77 -21.13 -30.06
N ARG A 263 -11.86 -21.32 -29.13
CA ARG A 263 -11.90 -22.40 -28.13
C ARG A 263 -13.09 -22.28 -27.20
N GLU A 264 -13.37 -21.10 -26.67
CA GLU A 264 -14.55 -20.85 -25.80
C GLU A 264 -15.85 -21.12 -26.56
N THR A 265 -15.95 -20.70 -27.82
CA THR A 265 -17.10 -20.94 -28.68
C THR A 265 -17.28 -22.45 -28.91
N ALA A 266 -16.20 -23.14 -29.31
CA ALA A 266 -16.22 -24.59 -29.56
C ALA A 266 -16.52 -25.38 -28.27
N THR A 267 -16.01 -24.94 -27.11
CA THR A 267 -16.34 -25.56 -25.83
C THR A 267 -17.82 -25.41 -25.48
N LYS A 268 -18.39 -24.23 -25.71
CA LYS A 268 -19.82 -23.99 -25.49
C LYS A 268 -20.66 -24.88 -26.43
N GLU A 269 -20.32 -24.94 -27.71
CA GLU A 269 -21.01 -25.82 -28.68
C GLU A 269 -20.90 -27.29 -28.25
N LEU A 270 -19.75 -27.73 -27.74
CA LEU A 270 -19.56 -29.09 -27.22
C LEU A 270 -20.52 -29.39 -26.06
N HIS A 271 -20.67 -28.45 -25.12
CA HIS A 271 -21.61 -28.52 -23.99
C HIS A 271 -23.07 -28.61 -24.48
N ASP A 272 -23.46 -27.69 -25.34
CA ASP A 272 -24.84 -27.59 -25.81
C ASP A 272 -25.25 -28.79 -26.68
N ASN A 273 -24.38 -29.24 -27.58
CA ASN A 273 -24.59 -30.40 -28.42
C ASN A 273 -24.69 -31.70 -27.60
N THR A 274 -23.80 -31.87 -26.60
CA THR A 274 -23.82 -33.06 -25.72
C THR A 274 -25.08 -33.04 -24.85
N ALA A 275 -25.49 -31.90 -24.31
CA ALA A 275 -26.72 -31.78 -23.54
C ALA A 275 -27.97 -32.09 -24.40
N ALA A 276 -28.02 -31.58 -25.63
CA ALA A 276 -29.10 -31.88 -26.57
C ALA A 276 -29.18 -33.39 -26.96
N ALA A 277 -28.02 -34.03 -27.15
CA ALA A 277 -27.97 -35.45 -27.46
C ALA A 277 -28.45 -36.35 -26.31
N MET A 278 -28.29 -35.90 -25.07
CA MET A 278 -28.71 -36.62 -23.84
C MET A 278 -30.16 -36.36 -23.44
N ALA A 279 -30.81 -35.33 -23.98
CA ALA A 279 -32.08 -34.81 -23.50
C ALA A 279 -33.27 -35.83 -23.61
N GLU A 280 -33.26 -36.71 -24.61
CA GLU A 280 -34.29 -37.71 -24.79
C GLU A 280 -34.14 -38.90 -23.82
N GLU A 281 -32.92 -39.35 -23.56
CA GLU A 281 -32.61 -40.51 -22.72
C GLU A 281 -32.54 -40.16 -21.24
N PHE A 282 -32.06 -38.92 -20.92
CA PHE A 282 -31.89 -38.39 -19.56
C PHE A 282 -32.58 -37.01 -19.42
N PRO A 283 -33.90 -36.95 -19.38
CA PRO A 283 -34.62 -35.68 -19.20
C PRO A 283 -34.23 -35.02 -17.87
N GLU A 284 -34.14 -33.67 -17.83
CA GLU A 284 -33.82 -32.84 -16.67
C GLU A 284 -32.34 -32.93 -16.17
N SER A 285 -31.44 -33.64 -16.88
CA SER A 285 -30.04 -33.84 -16.51
C SER A 285 -29.06 -32.85 -17.17
N GLU A 286 -29.51 -31.78 -17.82
CA GLU A 286 -28.68 -30.82 -18.56
C GLU A 286 -27.50 -30.29 -17.72
N LYS A 287 -27.78 -29.95 -16.46
CA LYS A 287 -26.75 -29.41 -15.53
C LYS A 287 -25.68 -30.48 -15.21
N GLU A 288 -26.10 -31.73 -15.00
CA GLU A 288 -25.19 -32.84 -14.73
C GLU A 288 -24.37 -33.22 -15.98
N VAL A 289 -24.98 -33.22 -17.17
CA VAL A 289 -24.26 -33.41 -18.45
C VAL A 289 -23.18 -32.33 -18.63
N LYS A 290 -23.51 -31.05 -18.44
CA LYS A 290 -22.53 -29.98 -18.55
C LYS A 290 -21.40 -30.12 -17.51
N GLY A 291 -21.69 -30.59 -16.31
CA GLY A 291 -20.69 -30.94 -15.29
C GLY A 291 -19.74 -32.05 -15.75
N LEU A 292 -20.29 -33.17 -16.27
CA LEU A 292 -19.53 -34.31 -16.78
C LEU A 292 -18.64 -33.89 -17.98
N VAL A 293 -19.17 -33.08 -18.91
CA VAL A 293 -18.36 -32.54 -20.02
C VAL A 293 -17.18 -31.74 -19.53
N ASN A 294 -17.39 -30.83 -18.53
CA ASN A 294 -16.30 -30.08 -17.93
C ASN A 294 -15.23 -30.95 -17.28
N ASP A 295 -15.65 -31.98 -16.52
CA ASP A 295 -14.70 -32.88 -15.86
C ASP A 295 -13.87 -33.67 -16.88
N LYS A 296 -14.51 -34.14 -17.97
CA LYS A 296 -13.82 -34.83 -19.07
C LYS A 296 -12.88 -33.90 -19.83
N PHE A 297 -13.32 -32.69 -20.14
CA PHE A 297 -12.47 -31.67 -20.75
C PHE A 297 -11.24 -31.39 -19.90
N LYS A 298 -11.43 -31.19 -18.60
CA LYS A 298 -10.34 -30.99 -17.63
C LYS A 298 -9.37 -32.18 -17.63
N ALA A 299 -9.88 -33.41 -17.58
CA ALA A 299 -9.06 -34.61 -17.56
C ALA A 299 -8.24 -34.75 -18.85
N ALA A 300 -8.87 -34.59 -20.01
CA ALA A 300 -8.20 -34.68 -21.31
C ALA A 300 -7.16 -33.58 -21.52
N PHE A 301 -7.47 -32.34 -21.11
CA PHE A 301 -6.50 -31.23 -21.13
C PHE A 301 -5.26 -31.56 -20.30
N ARG A 302 -5.44 -32.03 -19.06
CA ARG A 302 -4.35 -32.38 -18.15
C ARG A 302 -3.50 -33.52 -18.67
N GLU A 303 -4.14 -34.59 -19.18
CA GLU A 303 -3.45 -35.74 -19.72
C GLU A 303 -2.60 -35.39 -20.96
N ARG A 304 -3.14 -34.58 -21.88
CA ARG A 304 -2.38 -34.09 -23.03
C ARG A 304 -1.09 -33.38 -22.62
N VAL A 305 -1.17 -32.46 -21.66
CA VAL A 305 0.03 -31.73 -21.20
C VAL A 305 1.04 -32.67 -20.53
N LEU A 306 0.57 -33.61 -19.70
CA LEU A 306 1.44 -34.57 -19.01
C LEU A 306 2.12 -35.56 -19.95
N GLU A 307 1.44 -35.96 -21.03
CA GLU A 307 1.98 -36.94 -22.01
C GLU A 307 2.87 -36.29 -23.06
N THR A 308 2.45 -35.15 -23.60
CA THR A 308 3.10 -34.55 -24.77
C THR A 308 3.99 -33.34 -24.44
N GLY A 309 3.80 -32.69 -23.27
CA GLY A 309 4.40 -31.41 -22.92
C GLY A 309 3.85 -30.26 -23.78
N ILE A 310 2.79 -30.46 -24.58
CA ILE A 310 2.22 -29.44 -25.47
C ILE A 310 0.93 -28.90 -24.87
N ARG A 311 0.87 -27.59 -24.74
CA ARG A 311 -0.26 -26.82 -24.18
C ARG A 311 -1.34 -26.59 -25.25
N SER A 312 -2.50 -26.06 -24.85
CA SER A 312 -3.62 -25.83 -25.75
C SER A 312 -3.32 -24.83 -26.88
N ASP A 313 -2.44 -23.86 -26.64
CA ASP A 313 -2.00 -22.88 -27.63
C ASP A 313 -0.75 -23.34 -28.45
N GLY A 314 -0.33 -24.58 -28.29
CA GLY A 314 0.80 -25.18 -29.01
C GLY A 314 2.17 -24.92 -28.38
N ARG A 315 2.26 -24.10 -27.31
CA ARG A 315 3.51 -23.88 -26.58
C ARG A 315 3.95 -25.12 -25.80
N GLY A 316 5.26 -25.23 -25.58
CA GLY A 316 5.85 -26.13 -24.59
C GLY A 316 5.67 -25.64 -23.17
N THR A 317 6.11 -26.41 -22.19
CA THR A 317 5.91 -26.11 -20.77
C THR A 317 6.71 -24.88 -20.28
N THR A 318 7.81 -24.53 -20.93
CA THR A 318 8.70 -23.42 -20.57
C THR A 318 8.51 -22.17 -21.43
N ASP A 319 7.72 -22.26 -22.51
CA ASP A 319 7.56 -21.17 -23.47
C ASP A 319 6.75 -20.00 -22.89
N ILE A 320 7.19 -18.79 -23.24
CA ILE A 320 6.54 -17.53 -22.87
C ILE A 320 5.92 -16.94 -24.15
N ARG A 321 4.72 -16.35 -24.02
CA ARG A 321 4.06 -15.65 -25.12
C ARG A 321 4.88 -14.45 -25.59
N ASP A 322 4.65 -14.02 -26.83
CA ASP A 322 5.28 -12.84 -27.41
C ASP A 322 5.02 -11.60 -26.54
N ILE A 323 6.07 -10.81 -26.35
CA ILE A 323 6.02 -9.59 -25.55
C ILE A 323 6.25 -8.37 -26.44
N THR A 324 5.32 -7.41 -26.39
CA THR A 324 5.48 -6.10 -27.01
C THR A 324 5.36 -5.02 -25.95
N ILE A 325 6.17 -3.96 -26.06
CA ILE A 325 6.29 -2.90 -25.08
C ILE A 325 6.32 -1.56 -25.78
N GLU A 326 5.45 -0.64 -25.38
CA GLU A 326 5.40 0.73 -25.86
C GLU A 326 5.54 1.70 -24.67
N PRO A 327 6.74 2.15 -24.35
CA PRO A 327 6.93 3.20 -23.33
C PRO A 327 6.44 4.55 -23.87
N ALA A 328 6.20 5.52 -22.98
CA ALA A 328 5.68 6.85 -23.31
C ALA A 328 4.37 6.81 -24.11
N PHE A 329 3.50 5.84 -23.86
CA PHE A 329 2.28 5.61 -24.64
C PHE A 329 1.30 6.78 -24.56
N LEU A 330 1.18 7.44 -23.41
CA LEU A 330 0.24 8.55 -23.19
C LEU A 330 0.97 9.90 -23.20
N PRO A 331 0.51 10.89 -24.01
CA PRO A 331 1.30 12.10 -24.28
C PRO A 331 1.34 13.13 -23.14
N ARG A 332 0.48 13.02 -22.12
CA ARG A 332 0.37 14.03 -21.04
C ARG A 332 0.58 13.50 -19.64
N THR A 333 0.75 12.22 -19.48
CA THR A 333 1.05 11.59 -18.19
C THR A 333 2.50 11.85 -17.79
N HIS A 334 2.84 11.64 -16.52
CA HIS A 334 4.21 11.84 -16.08
C HIS A 334 5.13 10.71 -16.54
N GLY A 335 4.57 9.49 -16.66
CA GLY A 335 5.16 8.34 -17.31
C GLY A 335 4.08 7.31 -17.62
N SER A 336 4.25 6.52 -18.68
CA SER A 336 3.30 5.50 -19.09
C SER A 336 3.96 4.40 -19.91
N ALA A 337 3.41 3.19 -19.83
CA ALA A 337 3.82 2.07 -20.66
C ALA A 337 2.63 1.20 -21.02
N LEU A 338 2.54 0.76 -22.25
CA LEU A 338 1.65 -0.31 -22.67
C LEU A 338 2.49 -1.59 -22.75
N PHE A 339 2.21 -2.53 -21.86
CA PHE A 339 2.85 -3.84 -21.80
C PHE A 339 1.87 -4.90 -22.28
N THR A 340 2.24 -5.65 -23.31
CA THR A 340 1.44 -6.73 -23.89
C THR A 340 2.22 -8.03 -23.87
N ARG A 341 1.60 -9.12 -23.39
CA ARG A 341 2.13 -10.48 -23.40
C ARG A 341 1.05 -11.41 -23.96
N GLY A 342 1.15 -11.74 -25.25
CA GLY A 342 0.08 -12.41 -26.00
C GLY A 342 -1.24 -11.66 -25.84
N GLU A 343 -2.28 -12.32 -25.34
CA GLU A 343 -3.62 -11.78 -25.10
C GLU A 343 -3.77 -11.20 -23.67
N THR A 344 -2.72 -10.65 -23.10
CA THR A 344 -2.77 -9.95 -21.79
C THR A 344 -2.08 -8.61 -21.93
N GLN A 345 -2.83 -7.53 -21.74
CA GLN A 345 -2.36 -6.16 -21.95
C GLN A 345 -2.67 -5.28 -20.75
N ALA A 346 -1.66 -4.56 -20.28
CA ALA A 346 -1.76 -3.60 -19.20
C ALA A 346 -1.26 -2.22 -19.65
N LEU A 347 -2.10 -1.21 -19.56
CA LEU A 347 -1.72 0.19 -19.68
C LEU A 347 -1.40 0.72 -18.28
N VAL A 348 -0.13 0.98 -18.02
CA VAL A 348 0.30 1.43 -16.71
C VAL A 348 0.78 2.87 -16.75
N VAL A 349 0.32 3.65 -15.79
CA VAL A 349 0.53 5.10 -15.73
C VAL A 349 1.13 5.47 -14.37
N THR A 350 2.24 6.20 -14.40
CA THR A 350 2.87 6.78 -13.22
C THR A 350 2.54 8.27 -13.12
N THR A 351 2.16 8.70 -11.92
CA THR A 351 1.95 10.10 -11.56
C THR A 351 2.86 10.46 -10.41
N LEU A 352 3.64 11.53 -10.58
CA LEU A 352 4.51 12.10 -9.55
C LEU A 352 3.78 13.23 -8.85
N GLY A 353 3.72 13.19 -7.55
CA GLY A 353 3.10 14.20 -6.70
C GLY A 353 4.08 14.79 -5.68
N SER A 354 3.62 15.78 -4.93
CA SER A 354 4.35 16.35 -3.79
C SER A 354 4.09 15.56 -2.51
N LYS A 355 4.79 15.91 -1.42
CA LYS A 355 4.55 15.35 -0.08
C LYS A 355 3.10 15.52 0.42
N ARG A 356 2.38 16.49 -0.11
CA ARG A 356 0.97 16.74 0.19
C ARG A 356 0.04 15.63 -0.30
N ASP A 357 0.48 14.89 -1.34
CA ASP A 357 -0.29 13.84 -1.99
C ASP A 357 -0.10 12.46 -1.31
N GLU A 358 0.69 12.39 -0.22
CA GLU A 358 0.87 11.18 0.58
C GLU A 358 -0.47 10.65 1.09
N GLN A 359 -0.67 9.34 0.99
CA GLN A 359 -1.85 8.67 1.51
C GLN A 359 -1.76 8.57 3.04
N ILE A 360 -2.76 9.10 3.73
CA ILE A 360 -2.86 9.00 5.19
C ILE A 360 -3.55 7.69 5.55
N ILE A 361 -2.91 6.87 6.36
CA ILE A 361 -3.44 5.61 6.88
C ILE A 361 -3.76 5.78 8.36
N ASP A 362 -5.07 5.67 8.70
CA ASP A 362 -5.59 5.66 10.06
C ASP A 362 -5.83 4.19 10.45
N SER A 363 -5.02 3.62 11.31
CA SER A 363 -5.09 2.21 11.70
C SER A 363 -5.28 2.02 13.20
N MET A 364 -5.62 0.79 13.63
CA MET A 364 -5.79 0.48 15.05
C MET A 364 -4.48 0.61 15.85
N ASP A 365 -3.33 0.41 15.20
CA ASP A 365 -2.03 0.43 15.85
C ASP A 365 -1.43 1.85 15.81
N GLU A 366 -1.15 2.37 14.62
CA GLU A 366 -0.51 3.65 14.39
C GLU A 366 -1.04 4.36 13.14
N ASP A 367 -0.91 5.66 13.12
CA ASP A 367 -1.22 6.47 11.95
C ASP A 367 0.09 6.74 11.21
N TYR A 368 0.11 6.46 9.91
CA TYR A 368 1.30 6.69 9.09
C TYR A 368 0.92 7.20 7.71
N LYS A 369 1.92 7.66 6.98
CA LYS A 369 1.77 8.14 5.62
C LYS A 369 2.53 7.25 4.66
N LYS A 370 1.96 7.10 3.46
CA LYS A 370 2.47 6.27 2.39
C LYS A 370 2.73 7.18 1.19
N ASN A 371 3.98 7.25 0.75
CA ASN A 371 4.43 8.07 -0.39
C ASN A 371 4.50 7.29 -1.71
N TYR A 372 4.26 5.99 -1.67
CA TYR A 372 4.21 5.11 -2.82
C TYR A 372 3.00 4.20 -2.74
N TYR A 373 2.18 4.13 -3.79
CA TYR A 373 1.01 3.27 -3.84
C TYR A 373 0.63 2.90 -5.27
N PHE A 374 0.14 1.66 -5.42
CA PHE A 374 -0.20 1.05 -6.69
C PHE A 374 -1.68 0.66 -6.75
N HIS A 375 -2.41 1.21 -7.72
CA HIS A 375 -3.80 0.87 -7.98
C HIS A 375 -3.93 0.00 -9.24
N TYR A 376 -4.78 -1.01 -9.15
CA TYR A 376 -5.05 -1.94 -10.23
C TYR A 376 -6.54 -1.94 -10.54
N ASN A 377 -6.89 -1.80 -11.81
CA ASN A 377 -8.27 -1.77 -12.30
C ASN A 377 -8.49 -2.88 -13.32
N PHE A 378 -9.56 -3.66 -13.12
CA PHE A 378 -9.93 -4.79 -13.96
C PHE A 378 -11.34 -4.62 -14.49
N PRO A 379 -11.56 -3.77 -15.51
CA PRO A 379 -12.87 -3.53 -16.08
C PRO A 379 -13.39 -4.76 -16.83
N PRO A 380 -14.72 -5.01 -16.89
CA PRO A 380 -15.28 -6.21 -17.51
C PRO A 380 -14.91 -6.40 -18.99
N TYR A 381 -14.67 -5.30 -19.71
CA TYR A 381 -14.31 -5.38 -21.12
C TYR A 381 -12.97 -6.10 -21.38
N CYS A 382 -12.07 -6.14 -20.38
CA CYS A 382 -10.76 -6.78 -20.56
C CYS A 382 -10.84 -8.32 -20.73
N VAL A 383 -11.98 -8.91 -20.41
CA VAL A 383 -12.30 -10.32 -20.64
C VAL A 383 -13.48 -10.49 -21.62
N GLY A 384 -13.95 -9.41 -22.25
CA GLY A 384 -15.07 -9.44 -23.21
C GLY A 384 -16.45 -9.59 -22.56
N GLU A 385 -16.59 -9.28 -21.28
CA GLU A 385 -17.83 -9.48 -20.53
C GLU A 385 -18.53 -8.16 -20.20
N VAL A 386 -19.83 -8.24 -19.89
CA VAL A 386 -20.61 -7.18 -19.27
C VAL A 386 -20.71 -7.46 -17.77
N GLY A 387 -20.31 -6.53 -16.94
CA GLY A 387 -20.26 -6.70 -15.49
C GLY A 387 -20.48 -5.43 -14.70
N ARG A 388 -20.49 -5.55 -13.39
CA ARG A 388 -20.57 -4.40 -12.47
C ARG A 388 -19.28 -3.59 -12.57
N PHE A 389 -19.43 -2.27 -12.70
CA PHE A 389 -18.32 -1.31 -12.77
C PHE A 389 -18.52 -0.21 -11.71
N GLY A 390 -17.42 0.35 -11.20
CA GLY A 390 -17.45 1.48 -10.26
C GLY A 390 -17.19 1.14 -8.77
N PHE A 391 -16.88 -0.12 -8.46
CA PHE A 391 -16.46 -0.53 -7.10
C PHE A 391 -15.19 -1.38 -7.19
N THR A 392 -14.19 -1.01 -6.42
CA THR A 392 -12.96 -1.80 -6.30
C THR A 392 -13.24 -3.13 -5.62
N SER A 393 -12.96 -4.23 -6.29
CA SER A 393 -13.12 -5.59 -5.77
C SER A 393 -11.94 -5.99 -4.86
N ARG A 394 -12.14 -7.01 -4.02
CA ARG A 394 -11.05 -7.59 -3.21
C ARG A 394 -9.92 -8.14 -4.08
N ARG A 395 -10.22 -8.59 -5.30
CA ARG A 395 -9.23 -9.06 -6.28
C ARG A 395 -8.36 -7.90 -6.76
N GLU A 396 -8.95 -6.77 -7.09
CA GLU A 396 -8.23 -5.59 -7.54
C GLU A 396 -7.29 -5.05 -6.46
N VAL A 397 -7.74 -4.99 -5.20
CA VAL A 397 -6.89 -4.62 -4.06
C VAL A 397 -5.71 -5.59 -3.93
N GLY A 398 -5.95 -6.90 -3.98
CA GLY A 398 -4.89 -7.90 -3.86
C GLY A 398 -3.87 -7.87 -5.00
N HIS A 399 -4.30 -7.62 -6.25
CA HIS A 399 -3.42 -7.51 -7.41
C HIS A 399 -2.61 -6.20 -7.38
N GLY A 400 -3.23 -5.09 -6.96
CA GLY A 400 -2.55 -3.81 -6.75
C GLY A 400 -1.45 -3.93 -5.70
N ASN A 401 -1.76 -4.50 -4.55
CA ASN A 401 -0.79 -4.71 -3.47
C ASN A 401 0.36 -5.65 -3.89
N LEU A 402 0.09 -6.72 -4.65
CA LEU A 402 1.14 -7.58 -5.18
C LEU A 402 2.10 -6.81 -6.10
N ALA A 403 1.58 -5.97 -6.99
CA ALA A 403 2.41 -5.13 -7.87
C ALA A 403 3.18 -4.07 -7.07
N GLU A 404 2.54 -3.45 -6.07
CA GLU A 404 3.15 -2.45 -5.20
C GLU A 404 4.39 -3.01 -4.48
N ARG A 405 4.24 -4.11 -3.75
CA ARG A 405 5.34 -4.73 -3.01
C ARG A 405 6.40 -5.33 -3.93
N SER A 406 6.03 -5.74 -5.17
CA SER A 406 7.02 -6.22 -6.15
C SER A 406 8.01 -5.15 -6.57
N LEU A 407 7.57 -3.89 -6.69
CA LEU A 407 8.37 -2.77 -7.17
C LEU A 407 9.07 -2.00 -6.05
N LYS A 408 8.56 -2.08 -4.81
CA LYS A 408 9.06 -1.33 -3.66
C LYS A 408 10.59 -1.45 -3.44
N PRO A 409 11.23 -2.64 -3.52
CA PRO A 409 12.66 -2.79 -3.23
C PRO A 409 13.58 -2.11 -4.23
N VAL A 410 13.11 -1.80 -5.42
CA VAL A 410 13.91 -1.16 -6.48
C VAL A 410 13.69 0.34 -6.59
N LEU A 411 12.77 0.90 -5.82
CA LEU A 411 12.57 2.33 -5.76
C LEU A 411 13.79 3.02 -5.14
N PRO A 412 14.11 4.25 -5.58
CA PRO A 412 15.10 5.09 -4.91
C PRO A 412 14.63 5.51 -3.52
N GLU A 413 15.58 5.86 -2.66
CA GLU A 413 15.26 6.48 -1.38
C GLU A 413 14.58 7.85 -1.59
N TYR A 414 13.74 8.27 -0.62
CA TYR A 414 12.98 9.52 -0.74
C TYR A 414 13.88 10.76 -0.95
N ASP A 415 15.07 10.78 -0.35
CA ASP A 415 16.02 11.89 -0.48
C ASP A 415 16.61 12.01 -1.90
N GLU A 416 16.69 10.89 -2.63
CA GLU A 416 17.17 10.85 -4.02
C GLU A 416 16.05 11.18 -5.02
N PHE A 417 14.81 10.81 -4.70
CA PHE A 417 13.64 11.03 -5.54
C PHE A 417 12.43 11.45 -4.69
N PRO A 418 12.37 12.73 -4.26
CA PRO A 418 11.44 13.21 -3.24
C PRO A 418 10.00 13.39 -3.73
N TYR A 419 9.47 12.41 -4.45
CA TYR A 419 8.12 12.39 -4.97
C TYR A 419 7.22 11.43 -4.21
N THR A 420 5.96 11.81 -4.08
CA THR A 420 4.89 10.84 -3.86
C THR A 420 4.55 10.21 -5.20
N VAL A 421 4.67 8.89 -5.27
CA VAL A 421 4.51 8.13 -6.52
C VAL A 421 3.22 7.35 -6.51
N ARG A 422 2.31 7.66 -7.44
CA ARG A 422 1.10 6.88 -7.68
C ARG A 422 1.18 6.16 -9.01
N ILE A 423 1.01 4.84 -8.98
CA ILE A 423 0.89 4.02 -10.20
C ILE A 423 -0.54 3.53 -10.33
N VAL A 424 -1.04 3.54 -11.55
CA VAL A 424 -2.34 2.97 -11.91
C VAL A 424 -2.16 2.03 -13.08
N SER A 425 -2.56 0.78 -12.91
CA SER A 425 -2.61 -0.22 -13.98
C SER A 425 -4.04 -0.43 -14.44
N GLU A 426 -4.34 -0.07 -15.66
CA GLU A 426 -5.59 -0.34 -16.36
C GLU A 426 -5.42 -1.59 -17.20
N ILE A 427 -6.15 -2.65 -16.90
CA ILE A 427 -6.09 -3.88 -17.69
C ILE A 427 -6.96 -3.73 -18.93
N MET A 428 -6.32 -3.76 -20.09
CA MET A 428 -7.00 -3.60 -21.39
C MET A 428 -7.47 -4.96 -21.93
N GLU A 429 -6.68 -6.03 -21.70
CA GLU A 429 -6.98 -7.38 -22.13
C GLU A 429 -6.41 -8.38 -21.13
N SER A 430 -7.10 -9.51 -20.90
CA SER A 430 -6.67 -10.51 -19.93
C SER A 430 -6.94 -11.95 -20.38
N ASN A 431 -5.85 -12.69 -20.56
CA ASN A 431 -5.84 -14.16 -20.71
C ASN A 431 -4.64 -14.76 -19.93
N GLY A 432 -4.70 -14.69 -18.59
CA GLY A 432 -3.68 -15.18 -17.67
C GLY A 432 -2.75 -14.11 -17.12
N SER A 433 -2.68 -14.04 -15.81
CA SER A 433 -1.83 -13.19 -14.95
C SER A 433 -1.64 -11.73 -15.38
N SER A 434 -2.74 -10.99 -15.40
CA SER A 434 -2.72 -9.52 -15.58
C SER A 434 -1.97 -8.79 -14.45
N SER A 435 -1.89 -9.35 -13.23
CA SER A 435 -1.09 -8.77 -12.14
C SER A 435 0.40 -8.76 -12.46
N MET A 436 0.92 -9.81 -13.11
CA MET A 436 2.34 -9.85 -13.52
C MET A 436 2.62 -8.93 -14.72
N ALA A 437 1.65 -8.74 -15.62
CA ALA A 437 1.73 -7.70 -16.64
C ALA A 437 1.76 -6.29 -16.00
N SER A 438 1.00 -6.09 -14.91
CA SER A 438 1.03 -4.83 -14.14
C SER A 438 2.37 -4.55 -13.47
N VAL A 439 3.06 -5.59 -12.98
CA VAL A 439 4.42 -5.47 -12.42
C VAL A 439 5.40 -5.01 -13.51
N CYS A 440 5.40 -5.69 -14.67
CA CYS A 440 6.28 -5.32 -15.79
C CYS A 440 5.98 -3.91 -16.30
N GLY A 441 4.70 -3.59 -16.56
CA GLY A 441 4.27 -2.26 -16.99
C GLY A 441 4.55 -1.17 -15.96
N GLY A 442 4.43 -1.49 -14.65
CA GLY A 442 4.74 -0.56 -13.56
C GLY A 442 6.22 -0.19 -13.50
N SER A 443 7.11 -1.18 -13.66
CA SER A 443 8.55 -0.95 -13.75
C SER A 443 8.91 -0.05 -14.94
N LEU A 444 8.28 -0.29 -16.10
CA LEU A 444 8.49 0.52 -17.31
C LEU A 444 7.92 1.94 -17.15
N ALA A 445 6.71 2.09 -16.62
CA ALA A 445 6.07 3.40 -16.43
C ALA A 445 6.79 4.26 -15.37
N LEU A 446 7.41 3.65 -14.37
CA LEU A 446 8.29 4.35 -13.41
C LEU A 446 9.55 4.89 -14.09
N MET A 447 10.22 4.07 -14.90
CA MET A 447 11.39 4.52 -15.65
C MET A 447 11.03 5.58 -16.68
N ASP A 448 9.90 5.46 -17.36
CA ASP A 448 9.41 6.48 -18.30
C ASP A 448 9.12 7.81 -17.59
N ALA A 449 8.67 7.77 -16.33
CA ALA A 449 8.47 8.95 -15.50
C ALA A 449 9.77 9.61 -15.00
N GLY A 450 10.92 9.06 -15.33
CA GLY A 450 12.23 9.53 -14.85
C GLY A 450 12.61 9.04 -13.46
N CYS A 451 11.89 8.06 -12.89
CA CYS A 451 12.25 7.46 -11.61
C CYS A 451 13.54 6.61 -11.78
N PRO A 452 14.61 6.89 -11.01
CA PRO A 452 15.88 6.16 -11.13
C PRO A 452 15.80 4.82 -10.39
N LEU A 453 15.05 3.87 -10.96
CA LEU A 453 14.98 2.51 -10.42
C LEU A 453 16.37 1.87 -10.37
N LYS A 454 16.64 1.12 -9.31
CA LYS A 454 17.88 0.33 -9.20
C LYS A 454 18.01 -0.65 -10.38
N GLU A 455 16.93 -1.34 -10.72
CA GLU A 455 16.80 -2.26 -11.85
C GLU A 455 15.33 -2.44 -12.24
N HIS A 456 15.07 -3.00 -13.44
CA HIS A 456 13.73 -3.46 -13.79
C HIS A 456 13.30 -4.64 -12.93
N VAL A 457 12.00 -4.70 -12.66
CA VAL A 457 11.32 -5.85 -12.07
C VAL A 457 10.39 -6.47 -13.10
N ALA A 458 10.57 -7.74 -13.35
CA ALA A 458 9.64 -8.53 -14.16
C ALA A 458 8.84 -9.50 -13.29
N GLY A 459 7.61 -9.77 -13.71
CA GLY A 459 6.71 -10.73 -13.07
C GLY A 459 6.31 -11.84 -14.01
N ILE A 460 6.27 -13.09 -13.52
CA ILE A 460 5.83 -14.27 -14.23
C ILE A 460 4.85 -15.08 -13.39
N ALA A 461 3.87 -15.72 -14.04
CA ALA A 461 2.97 -16.66 -13.40
C ALA A 461 3.25 -18.08 -13.88
N MET A 462 3.48 -18.97 -12.92
CA MET A 462 3.73 -20.38 -13.11
C MET A 462 2.49 -21.19 -12.79
N GLY A 463 2.26 -22.27 -13.53
CA GLY A 463 1.22 -23.25 -13.25
C GLY A 463 1.79 -24.61 -12.92
N LEU A 464 0.91 -25.49 -12.49
CA LEU A 464 1.21 -26.88 -12.21
C LEU A 464 0.06 -27.77 -12.67
N ILE A 465 0.41 -28.87 -13.30
CA ILE A 465 -0.48 -30.01 -13.48
C ILE A 465 0.16 -31.19 -12.75
N LEU A 466 -0.52 -31.76 -11.78
CA LEU A 466 -0.03 -32.84 -10.94
C LEU A 466 -1.01 -34.01 -10.96
N ASP A 467 -0.54 -35.21 -11.38
CA ASP A 467 -1.30 -36.44 -11.33
C ASP A 467 -0.45 -37.56 -10.73
N GLY A 468 -0.68 -37.82 -9.45
CA GLY A 468 0.11 -38.77 -8.67
C GLY A 468 1.58 -38.39 -8.63
N LYS A 469 2.43 -39.10 -9.40
CA LYS A 469 3.86 -38.81 -9.49
C LYS A 469 4.25 -38.06 -10.76
N ARG A 470 3.34 -37.94 -11.73
CA ARG A 470 3.55 -37.16 -12.95
C ARG A 470 3.24 -35.70 -12.69
N HIS A 471 4.07 -34.83 -13.15
CA HIS A 471 3.80 -33.40 -13.04
C HIS A 471 4.39 -32.64 -14.23
N ALA A 472 3.81 -31.46 -14.50
CA ALA A 472 4.33 -30.49 -15.44
C ALA A 472 4.22 -29.10 -14.81
N VAL A 473 5.35 -28.39 -14.73
CA VAL A 473 5.40 -26.97 -14.35
C VAL A 473 5.28 -26.15 -15.62
N LEU A 474 4.39 -25.16 -15.63
CA LEU A 474 4.08 -24.34 -16.81
C LEU A 474 4.54 -22.89 -16.57
N SER A 475 5.31 -22.34 -17.52
CA SER A 475 5.67 -20.91 -17.52
C SER A 475 4.59 -20.08 -18.20
N ASP A 476 4.32 -18.85 -17.74
CA ASP A 476 3.40 -17.89 -18.34
C ASP A 476 2.04 -18.53 -18.67
N ILE A 477 1.29 -18.88 -17.61
CA ILE A 477 0.01 -19.58 -17.74
C ILE A 477 -1.08 -18.73 -18.36
N LEU A 478 -1.93 -19.38 -19.16
CA LEU A 478 -3.19 -18.84 -19.66
C LEU A 478 -4.28 -18.87 -18.58
N GLY A 479 -5.36 -18.11 -18.78
CA GLY A 479 -6.53 -18.15 -17.91
C GLY A 479 -7.16 -19.55 -17.80
N ALA A 480 -7.21 -20.32 -18.88
CA ALA A 480 -7.67 -21.70 -18.88
C ALA A 480 -6.75 -22.60 -18.04
N GLU A 481 -5.43 -22.41 -18.10
CA GLU A 481 -4.45 -23.18 -17.35
C GLU A 481 -4.46 -22.83 -15.85
N ASP A 482 -4.69 -21.55 -15.51
CA ASP A 482 -5.01 -21.19 -14.13
C ASP A 482 -6.27 -21.92 -13.66
N HIS A 483 -7.34 -21.96 -14.45
CA HIS A 483 -8.61 -22.59 -14.04
C HIS A 483 -8.53 -24.11 -13.93
N LEU A 484 -7.90 -24.78 -14.90
CA LEU A 484 -7.83 -26.25 -15.00
C LEU A 484 -6.63 -26.86 -14.26
N GLY A 485 -5.61 -26.08 -13.94
CA GLY A 485 -4.42 -26.49 -13.23
C GLY A 485 -4.59 -26.57 -11.71
N ASP A 486 -3.50 -26.90 -11.03
CA ASP A 486 -3.45 -27.15 -9.59
C ASP A 486 -2.75 -26.02 -8.81
N MET A 487 -2.05 -25.11 -9.50
CA MET A 487 -1.26 -24.03 -8.91
C MET A 487 -1.33 -22.78 -9.78
N ASP A 488 -1.44 -21.61 -9.13
CA ASP A 488 -1.13 -20.29 -9.66
C ASP A 488 -0.01 -19.70 -8.80
N PHE A 489 1.20 -19.65 -9.34
CA PHE A 489 2.39 -19.26 -8.63
C PHE A 489 3.04 -18.05 -9.29
N LYS A 490 2.88 -16.89 -8.70
CA LYS A 490 3.39 -15.61 -9.17
C LYS A 490 4.73 -15.29 -8.52
N VAL A 491 5.72 -14.98 -9.34
CA VAL A 491 7.08 -14.62 -8.91
C VAL A 491 7.48 -13.34 -9.61
N ALA A 492 7.83 -12.33 -8.84
CA ALA A 492 8.36 -11.06 -9.33
C ALA A 492 9.78 -10.82 -8.80
N GLY A 493 10.62 -10.13 -9.58
CA GLY A 493 11.96 -9.80 -9.16
C GLY A 493 12.83 -9.21 -10.27
N THR A 494 14.07 -8.92 -9.91
CA THR A 494 15.13 -8.45 -10.80
C THR A 494 15.91 -9.63 -11.37
N LYS A 495 17.02 -9.36 -12.06
CA LYS A 495 17.96 -10.41 -12.49
C LYS A 495 18.65 -11.12 -11.31
N ASP A 496 18.81 -10.44 -10.18
CA ASP A 496 19.60 -10.89 -9.03
C ASP A 496 18.79 -11.69 -8.01
N GLY A 497 17.45 -11.51 -7.98
CA GLY A 497 16.60 -12.23 -7.03
C GLY A 497 15.13 -11.83 -7.09
N ILE A 498 14.38 -12.38 -6.16
CA ILE A 498 12.92 -12.21 -6.00
C ILE A 498 12.63 -10.98 -5.14
N SER A 499 11.66 -10.17 -5.56
CA SER A 499 11.11 -9.05 -4.80
C SER A 499 9.74 -9.34 -4.19
N ALA A 500 8.92 -10.17 -4.84
CA ALA A 500 7.64 -10.59 -4.30
C ALA A 500 7.21 -11.96 -4.84
N ILE A 501 6.40 -12.65 -4.05
CA ILE A 501 5.91 -13.99 -4.35
C ILE A 501 4.47 -14.16 -3.88
N GLN A 502 3.67 -14.92 -4.67
CA GLN A 502 2.33 -15.33 -4.28
C GLN A 502 2.04 -16.71 -4.84
N LEU A 503 1.78 -17.68 -3.97
CA LEU A 503 1.40 -19.06 -4.31
C LEU A 503 -0.05 -19.32 -3.91
N ASP A 504 -0.86 -19.75 -4.87
CA ASP A 504 -2.22 -20.22 -4.71
C ASP A 504 -2.35 -21.66 -5.18
N LEU A 505 -2.79 -22.56 -4.33
CA LEU A 505 -3.00 -23.97 -4.67
C LEU A 505 -4.48 -24.31 -4.69
N LYS A 506 -4.84 -25.22 -5.59
CA LYS A 506 -6.18 -25.82 -5.71
C LYS A 506 -6.20 -27.29 -5.25
N ILE A 507 -5.10 -27.74 -4.71
CA ILE A 507 -4.84 -29.05 -4.12
C ILE A 507 -4.37 -28.88 -2.67
N GLU A 508 -4.28 -29.98 -1.94
CA GLU A 508 -3.97 -29.97 -0.50
C GLU A 508 -2.54 -29.53 -0.15
N GLY A 509 -1.68 -29.36 -1.17
CA GLY A 509 -0.33 -28.82 -1.02
C GLY A 509 0.68 -29.39 -2.01
N VAL A 510 1.88 -28.80 -2.01
CA VAL A 510 3.00 -29.18 -2.88
C VAL A 510 4.28 -29.45 -2.07
N SER A 511 5.13 -30.32 -2.59
CA SER A 511 6.41 -30.65 -1.96
C SER A 511 7.44 -29.52 -2.17
N PHE A 512 8.41 -29.39 -1.25
CA PHE A 512 9.51 -28.43 -1.40
C PHE A 512 10.32 -28.62 -2.67
N LYS A 513 10.51 -29.88 -3.12
CA LYS A 513 11.22 -30.16 -4.36
C LYS A 513 10.51 -29.58 -5.58
N LEU A 514 9.19 -29.68 -5.62
CA LEU A 514 8.39 -29.12 -6.71
C LEU A 514 8.39 -27.60 -6.68
N LEU A 515 8.40 -26.99 -5.50
CA LEU A 515 8.56 -25.54 -5.35
C LEU A 515 9.95 -25.06 -5.82
N GLU A 516 11.02 -25.79 -5.53
CA GLU A 516 12.37 -25.50 -6.03
C GLU A 516 12.41 -25.55 -7.57
N GLU A 517 11.79 -26.55 -8.19
CA GLU A 517 11.69 -26.69 -9.64
C GLU A 517 10.90 -25.53 -10.26
N ALA A 518 9.74 -25.19 -9.67
CA ALA A 518 8.90 -24.09 -10.14
C ALA A 518 9.59 -22.72 -10.00
N LEU A 519 10.34 -22.49 -8.92
CA LEU A 519 11.12 -21.26 -8.71
C LEU A 519 12.26 -21.12 -9.73
N GLU A 520 12.99 -22.21 -10.02
CA GLU A 520 14.05 -22.16 -11.02
C GLU A 520 13.50 -21.91 -12.42
N GLN A 521 12.39 -22.53 -12.78
CA GLN A 521 11.73 -22.28 -14.07
C GLN A 521 11.17 -20.84 -14.13
N ALA A 522 10.63 -20.31 -13.02
CA ALA A 522 10.21 -18.91 -12.90
C ALA A 522 11.40 -17.94 -13.06
N ARG A 523 12.57 -18.26 -12.51
CA ARG A 523 13.80 -17.48 -12.67
C ARG A 523 14.19 -17.33 -14.13
N LEU A 524 14.20 -18.44 -14.88
CA LEU A 524 14.54 -18.43 -16.31
C LEU A 524 13.53 -17.58 -17.11
N GLY A 525 12.23 -17.75 -16.82
CA GLY A 525 11.19 -16.97 -17.49
C GLY A 525 11.26 -15.47 -17.13
N ARG A 526 11.55 -15.14 -15.88
CA ARG A 526 11.75 -13.75 -15.42
C ARG A 526 12.93 -13.09 -16.16
N LEU A 527 14.05 -13.79 -16.31
CA LEU A 527 15.21 -13.28 -17.04
C LEU A 527 14.89 -12.99 -18.51
N HIS A 528 14.13 -13.86 -19.18
CA HIS A 528 13.66 -13.62 -20.54
C HIS A 528 12.79 -12.36 -20.66
N ILE A 529 11.85 -12.17 -19.72
CA ILE A 529 10.98 -10.98 -19.72
C ILE A 529 11.81 -9.71 -19.46
N LEU A 530 12.77 -9.75 -18.51
CA LEU A 530 13.69 -8.64 -18.22
C LEU A 530 14.53 -8.24 -19.43
N GLU A 531 14.97 -9.21 -20.24
CA GLU A 531 15.69 -8.94 -21.49
C GLU A 531 14.83 -8.08 -22.43
N LYS A 532 13.56 -8.48 -22.66
CA LYS A 532 12.60 -7.70 -23.48
C LYS A 532 12.31 -6.31 -22.91
N MET A 533 12.19 -6.17 -21.60
CA MET A 533 12.00 -4.88 -20.96
C MET A 533 13.22 -3.96 -21.13
N ASN A 534 14.43 -4.49 -20.98
CA ASN A 534 15.66 -3.74 -21.18
C ASN A 534 15.93 -3.37 -22.66
N GLU A 535 15.49 -4.19 -23.61
CA GLU A 535 15.50 -3.84 -25.04
C GLU A 535 14.61 -2.63 -25.33
N ALA A 536 13.45 -2.54 -24.69
CA ALA A 536 12.49 -1.45 -24.90
C ALA A 536 12.85 -0.16 -24.16
N LEU A 537 13.31 -0.25 -22.91
CA LEU A 537 13.65 0.90 -22.07
C LEU A 537 14.76 0.52 -21.06
N SER A 538 16.01 0.87 -21.36
CA SER A 538 17.17 0.46 -20.55
C SER A 538 17.61 1.49 -19.51
N LYS A 539 17.06 2.70 -19.55
CA LYS A 539 17.44 3.82 -18.66
C LYS A 539 16.20 4.65 -18.33
N PRO A 540 16.15 5.28 -17.15
CA PRO A 540 15.12 6.24 -16.83
C PRO A 540 15.03 7.37 -17.87
N GLY A 541 13.81 7.77 -18.21
CA GLY A 541 13.51 8.94 -19.02
C GLY A 541 13.80 10.25 -18.30
N GLU A 542 13.52 11.36 -18.95
CA GLU A 542 13.51 12.67 -18.29
C GLU A 542 12.16 12.89 -17.57
N ILE A 543 12.19 13.60 -16.45
CA ILE A 543 10.96 13.97 -15.74
C ILE A 543 10.10 14.83 -16.65
N SER A 544 8.85 14.41 -16.87
CA SER A 544 7.87 15.08 -17.72
C SER A 544 7.74 16.59 -17.39
N ASP A 545 7.53 17.41 -18.42
CA ASP A 545 7.23 18.83 -18.22
C ASP A 545 5.91 19.07 -17.49
N PHE A 546 5.02 18.10 -17.47
CA PHE A 546 3.76 18.15 -16.74
C PHE A 546 3.89 17.72 -15.27
N ALA A 547 4.98 17.06 -14.90
CA ALA A 547 5.26 16.69 -13.52
C ALA A 547 5.74 17.88 -12.69
N PRO A 548 5.36 17.98 -11.40
CA PRO A 548 5.92 19.00 -10.53
C PRO A 548 7.43 18.80 -10.40
N LYS A 549 8.19 19.89 -10.52
CA LYS A 549 9.63 19.90 -10.24
C LYS A 549 9.81 20.25 -8.77
N ILE A 550 10.81 19.65 -8.10
CA ILE A 550 11.02 19.81 -6.67
C ILE A 550 12.36 20.47 -6.41
N ILE A 551 12.35 21.47 -5.51
CA ILE A 551 13.55 22.06 -4.92
C ILE A 551 13.53 21.76 -3.43
N SER A 552 14.60 21.13 -2.92
CA SER A 552 14.80 20.90 -1.50
C SER A 552 15.82 21.91 -0.94
N LEU A 553 15.48 22.55 0.17
CA LEU A 553 16.32 23.52 0.89
C LEU A 553 16.43 23.07 2.35
N SER A 554 17.61 23.18 2.92
CA SER A 554 17.79 23.00 4.37
C SER A 554 17.85 24.35 5.07
N ILE A 555 17.03 24.54 6.10
CA ILE A 555 17.00 25.74 6.95
C ILE A 555 17.29 25.37 8.40
N ASN A 556 17.73 26.33 9.19
CA ASN A 556 17.85 26.12 10.63
C ASN A 556 16.46 25.82 11.23
N PRO A 557 16.28 24.71 12.00
CA PRO A 557 14.99 24.36 12.63
C PRO A 557 14.36 25.49 13.46
N GLU A 558 15.16 26.35 14.09
CA GLU A 558 14.66 27.52 14.83
C GLU A 558 13.91 28.52 13.94
N LYS A 559 14.11 28.49 12.62
CA LYS A 559 13.45 29.38 11.64
C LYS A 559 12.13 28.83 11.10
N ILE A 560 11.80 27.57 11.36
CA ILE A 560 10.55 26.92 10.94
C ILE A 560 9.34 27.78 11.36
N GLY A 561 9.30 28.23 12.63
CA GLY A 561 8.23 29.08 13.13
C GLY A 561 8.11 30.41 12.38
N GLY A 562 9.24 30.98 11.94
CA GLY A 562 9.30 32.22 11.14
C GLY A 562 8.75 31.99 9.72
N LEU A 563 9.11 30.87 9.07
CA LEU A 563 8.65 30.51 7.73
C LEU A 563 7.15 30.18 7.70
N ILE A 564 6.66 29.48 8.72
CA ILE A 564 5.23 29.20 8.86
C ILE A 564 4.45 30.48 9.15
N GLY A 565 4.96 31.32 10.06
CA GLY A 565 4.33 32.55 10.52
C GLY A 565 3.09 32.33 11.39
N PRO A 566 2.54 33.39 12.03
CA PRO A 566 1.37 33.30 12.89
C PRO A 566 0.15 32.70 12.19
N GLY A 567 -0.31 31.51 12.63
CA GLY A 567 -1.44 30.81 12.03
C GLY A 567 -1.21 30.37 10.58
N GLY A 568 0.05 30.18 10.18
CA GLY A 568 0.44 29.76 8.83
C GLY A 568 0.34 30.87 7.76
N LYS A 569 0.30 32.14 8.16
CA LYS A 569 0.08 33.26 7.21
C LYS A 569 1.18 33.41 6.17
N ILE A 570 2.45 33.23 6.57
CA ILE A 570 3.59 33.46 5.67
C ILE A 570 3.65 32.34 4.64
N ILE A 571 3.65 31.10 5.08
CA ILE A 571 3.70 29.96 4.16
C ILE A 571 2.49 29.93 3.20
N LYS A 572 1.28 30.22 3.71
CA LYS A 572 0.07 30.30 2.86
C LYS A 572 0.16 31.43 1.83
N LYS A 573 0.82 32.54 2.17
CA LYS A 573 1.04 33.64 1.23
C LYS A 573 2.03 33.22 0.14
N ILE A 574 3.13 32.56 0.50
CA ILE A 574 4.09 32.05 -0.48
C ILE A 574 3.39 31.10 -1.47
N ILE A 575 2.62 30.13 -0.95
CA ILE A 575 1.85 29.18 -1.78
C ILE A 575 0.86 29.92 -2.72
N ALA A 576 0.16 30.94 -2.20
CA ALA A 576 -0.82 31.67 -3.00
C ALA A 576 -0.18 32.57 -4.08
N ASP A 577 0.96 33.19 -3.78
CA ASP A 577 1.63 34.12 -4.69
C ASP A 577 2.39 33.37 -5.80
N THR A 578 2.97 32.20 -5.50
CA THR A 578 3.80 31.42 -6.43
C THR A 578 3.07 30.23 -7.05
N GLU A 579 1.90 29.85 -6.53
CA GLU A 579 1.17 28.64 -6.92
C GLU A 579 2.00 27.35 -6.78
N CYS A 580 3.05 27.37 -5.91
CA CYS A 580 3.87 26.24 -5.58
C CYS A 580 3.45 25.65 -4.23
N ASP A 581 3.54 24.31 -4.08
CA ASP A 581 3.41 23.67 -2.75
C ASP A 581 4.70 23.88 -1.96
N VAL A 582 4.58 24.24 -0.68
CA VAL A 582 5.72 24.42 0.24
C VAL A 582 5.46 23.59 1.48
N ASN A 583 6.31 22.60 1.73
CA ASN A 583 6.30 21.77 2.94
C ASN A 583 7.56 22.04 3.76
N VAL A 584 7.40 21.95 5.08
CA VAL A 584 8.51 22.15 6.05
C VAL A 584 8.46 21.01 7.05
N ASP A 585 9.56 20.28 7.14
CA ASP A 585 9.74 19.19 8.09
C ASP A 585 10.41 19.69 9.38
N ASP A 586 10.24 18.93 10.47
CA ASP A 586 10.74 19.32 11.81
C ASP A 586 12.27 19.37 11.89
N ASP A 587 12.98 18.70 10.97
CA ASP A 587 14.44 18.73 10.85
C ASP A 587 14.97 20.00 10.13
N GLY A 588 14.09 20.81 9.57
CA GLY A 588 14.43 22.00 8.80
C GLY A 588 14.52 21.78 7.29
N THR A 589 14.16 20.60 6.79
CA THR A 589 14.04 20.37 5.35
C THR A 589 12.80 21.07 4.80
N VAL A 590 12.98 21.93 3.80
CA VAL A 590 11.89 22.64 3.11
C VAL A 590 11.82 22.11 1.68
N THR A 591 10.69 21.49 1.33
CA THR A 591 10.42 20.96 0.00
C THR A 591 9.45 21.89 -0.72
N ILE A 592 9.85 22.39 -1.88
CA ILE A 592 9.04 23.29 -2.73
C ILE A 592 8.77 22.54 -4.03
N ALA A 593 7.48 22.37 -4.38
CA ALA A 593 7.07 21.65 -5.58
C ALA A 593 6.19 22.52 -6.49
N GLY A 594 6.46 22.53 -7.79
CA GLY A 594 5.69 23.31 -8.77
C GLY A 594 6.01 22.91 -10.20
N VAL A 595 5.04 23.07 -11.10
CA VAL A 595 5.20 22.76 -12.54
C VAL A 595 5.94 23.89 -13.25
N ASP A 596 5.65 25.14 -12.91
CA ASP A 596 6.27 26.33 -13.51
C ASP A 596 7.63 26.59 -12.86
N LYS A 597 8.71 26.46 -13.64
CA LYS A 597 10.09 26.62 -13.18
C LYS A 597 10.38 28.03 -12.63
N VAL A 598 9.81 29.07 -13.24
CA VAL A 598 10.04 30.47 -12.82
C VAL A 598 9.40 30.70 -11.44
N LYS A 599 8.16 30.25 -11.26
CA LYS A 599 7.46 30.35 -9.99
C LYS A 599 8.12 29.51 -8.89
N LEU A 600 8.66 28.35 -9.26
CA LEU A 600 9.38 27.47 -8.34
C LEU A 600 10.67 28.14 -7.83
N GLU A 601 11.46 28.75 -8.71
CA GLU A 601 12.66 29.51 -8.35
C GLU A 601 12.30 30.75 -7.49
N GLU A 602 11.22 31.44 -7.82
CA GLU A 602 10.71 32.57 -7.02
C GLU A 602 10.31 32.12 -5.61
N ALA A 603 9.59 31.00 -5.47
CA ALA A 603 9.24 30.44 -4.17
C ALA A 603 10.48 30.08 -3.35
N ALA A 604 11.50 29.49 -3.97
CA ALA A 604 12.75 29.15 -3.32
C ALA A 604 13.51 30.40 -2.82
N GLU A 605 13.55 31.47 -3.61
CA GLU A 605 14.17 32.75 -3.21
C GLU A 605 13.40 33.41 -2.06
N ILE A 606 12.07 33.37 -2.07
CA ILE A 606 11.26 33.89 -0.96
C ILE A 606 11.54 33.09 0.32
N VAL A 607 11.58 31.75 0.25
CA VAL A 607 11.90 30.91 1.41
C VAL A 607 13.29 31.22 1.95
N LYS A 608 14.30 31.33 1.09
CA LYS A 608 15.66 31.74 1.49
C LYS A 608 15.67 33.11 2.16
N ALA A 609 14.96 34.09 1.58
CA ALA A 609 14.89 35.44 2.14
C ALA A 609 14.22 35.48 3.54
N VAL A 610 13.11 34.72 3.73
CA VAL A 610 12.41 34.64 5.02
C VAL A 610 13.27 33.97 6.08
N THR A 611 14.02 32.93 5.72
CA THR A 611 14.81 32.12 6.67
C THR A 611 16.23 32.64 6.88
N MET A 612 16.72 33.54 6.00
CA MET A 612 18.05 34.16 6.08
C MET A 612 18.26 34.87 7.42
N GLU A 613 19.45 34.77 7.99
CA GLU A 613 19.88 35.57 9.12
C GLU A 613 20.58 36.83 8.62
N PRO A 614 19.99 38.02 8.86
CA PRO A 614 20.65 39.25 8.45
C PRO A 614 21.92 39.48 9.25
N GLU A 615 23.06 39.59 8.59
CA GLU A 615 24.33 39.89 9.21
C GLU A 615 24.69 41.38 9.04
N VAL A 616 25.35 41.95 10.03
CA VAL A 616 25.83 43.32 9.96
C VAL A 616 26.76 43.50 8.76
N GLY A 617 26.45 44.46 7.91
CA GLY A 617 27.16 44.72 6.66
C GLY A 617 26.43 44.30 5.40
N MET A 618 25.39 43.48 5.50
CA MET A 618 24.55 43.09 4.35
C MET A 618 23.72 44.29 3.83
N GLU A 619 23.51 44.29 2.49
CA GLU A 619 22.72 45.27 1.78
C GLU A 619 21.41 44.65 1.31
N PHE A 620 20.32 45.41 1.36
CA PHE A 620 18.99 44.95 1.01
C PHE A 620 18.24 45.97 0.17
N ASP A 621 17.50 45.53 -0.80
CA ASP A 621 16.49 46.33 -1.48
C ASP A 621 15.14 46.11 -0.77
N GLY A 622 14.82 47.03 0.16
CA GLY A 622 13.63 46.91 1.00
C GLY A 622 12.51 47.87 0.58
N THR A 623 11.33 47.69 1.18
CA THR A 623 10.15 48.55 0.95
C THR A 623 9.76 49.26 2.26
N VAL A 624 9.50 50.56 2.18
CA VAL A 624 9.05 51.35 3.32
C VAL A 624 7.62 50.93 3.73
N THR A 625 7.47 50.30 4.92
CA THR A 625 6.17 49.83 5.41
C THR A 625 5.42 50.88 6.24
N ARG A 626 6.15 51.67 7.01
CA ARG A 626 5.57 52.74 7.86
C ARG A 626 6.60 53.81 8.16
N MET A 627 6.12 55.03 8.33
CA MET A 627 6.93 56.16 8.72
C MET A 627 6.59 56.67 10.13
N MET A 628 7.61 57.10 10.85
CA MET A 628 7.51 57.69 12.18
C MET A 628 8.34 58.96 12.17
N THR A 629 8.12 59.86 13.14
CA THR A 629 8.85 61.15 13.26
C THR A 629 10.36 60.98 13.45
N PHE A 630 10.80 59.78 13.88
CA PHE A 630 12.21 59.47 14.14
C PHE A 630 12.87 58.58 13.10
N GLY A 631 12.14 58.10 12.07
CA GLY A 631 12.67 57.22 11.04
C GLY A 631 11.60 56.47 10.26
N ALA A 632 12.02 55.66 9.31
CA ALA A 632 11.17 54.76 8.52
C ALA A 632 11.46 53.31 8.86
N PHE A 633 10.40 52.49 8.90
CA PHE A 633 10.55 51.04 8.93
C PHE A 633 10.59 50.52 7.50
N VAL A 634 11.60 49.72 7.22
CA VAL A 634 11.84 49.13 5.90
C VAL A 634 11.78 47.65 6.04
N GLU A 635 10.89 47.00 5.29
CA GLU A 635 10.82 45.55 5.18
C GLU A 635 11.93 45.10 4.23
N ILE A 636 12.88 44.32 4.71
CA ILE A 636 14.05 43.82 3.97
C ILE A 636 13.83 42.41 3.47
N ALA A 637 12.87 41.69 4.03
CA ALA A 637 12.38 40.38 3.62
C ALA A 637 10.97 40.20 4.20
N PRO A 638 10.13 39.29 3.63
CA PRO A 638 8.77 39.09 4.12
C PRO A 638 8.72 38.84 5.62
N GLY A 639 8.06 39.73 6.34
CA GLY A 639 7.96 39.71 7.82
C GLY A 639 9.19 40.17 8.58
N LYS A 640 10.25 40.65 7.95
CA LYS A 640 11.45 41.23 8.58
C LYS A 640 11.56 42.72 8.32
N GLU A 641 11.27 43.53 9.34
CA GLU A 641 11.40 44.99 9.28
C GLU A 641 12.63 45.46 10.08
N GLY A 642 13.33 46.44 9.54
CA GLY A 642 14.35 47.19 10.25
C GLY A 642 14.06 48.68 10.28
N LEU A 643 14.63 49.39 11.27
CA LEU A 643 14.49 50.83 11.42
C LEU A 643 15.63 51.54 10.67
N VAL A 644 15.30 52.41 9.72
CA VAL A 644 16.20 53.46 9.23
C VAL A 644 15.92 54.71 10.03
N HIS A 645 16.76 54.96 11.04
CA HIS A 645 16.63 56.20 11.85
C HIS A 645 16.84 57.43 10.95
N ILE A 646 16.20 58.56 11.26
CA ILE A 646 16.28 59.80 10.45
C ILE A 646 17.73 60.25 10.20
N SER A 647 18.65 60.02 11.12
CA SER A 647 20.10 60.30 10.93
C SER A 647 20.84 59.34 9.98
N GLU A 648 20.21 58.21 9.65
CA GLU A 648 20.76 57.19 8.79
C GLU A 648 20.13 57.20 7.38
N MET A 649 19.29 58.20 7.09
CA MET A 649 18.63 58.35 5.80
C MET A 649 19.48 59.02 4.73
N ASP A 650 20.23 60.06 5.12
CA ASP A 650 21.08 60.85 4.21
C ASP A 650 22.27 61.45 4.96
N TRP A 651 23.33 61.84 4.22
CA TRP A 651 24.47 62.61 4.71
C TRP A 651 24.08 64.05 5.06
N LYS A 652 23.04 64.63 4.42
CA LYS A 652 22.47 65.92 4.76
C LYS A 652 21.48 65.74 5.91
N ARG A 653 21.38 66.81 6.75
CA ARG A 653 20.42 66.78 7.85
C ARG A 653 18.98 66.73 7.30
N THR A 654 18.32 65.60 7.52
CA THR A 654 16.91 65.41 7.17
C THR A 654 16.02 65.99 8.25
N GLU A 655 15.11 66.90 7.89
CA GLU A 655 14.19 67.55 8.83
C GLU A 655 12.93 66.72 9.06
N ARG A 656 12.43 66.10 8.01
CA ARG A 656 11.25 65.21 8.04
C ARG A 656 11.52 63.96 7.24
N VAL A 657 11.00 62.83 7.72
CA VAL A 657 11.15 61.52 7.05
C VAL A 657 10.45 61.53 5.69
N GLU A 658 9.33 62.29 5.58
CA GLU A 658 8.52 62.43 4.36
C GLU A 658 9.27 63.15 3.23
N ASP A 659 10.37 63.86 3.52
CA ASP A 659 11.19 64.52 2.52
C ASP A 659 12.08 63.54 1.75
N ILE A 660 12.29 62.34 2.28
CA ILE A 660 13.17 61.30 1.74
C ILE A 660 12.38 60.12 1.15
N CYS A 661 11.29 59.72 1.79
CA CYS A 661 10.52 58.54 1.37
C CYS A 661 9.04 58.61 1.76
N LYS A 662 8.23 57.80 1.11
CA LYS A 662 6.82 57.59 1.42
C LYS A 662 6.59 56.10 1.68
N THR A 663 5.49 55.75 2.35
CA THR A 663 5.07 54.37 2.52
C THR A 663 4.84 53.74 1.15
N GLY A 664 5.45 52.56 0.90
CA GLY A 664 5.43 51.86 -0.38
C GLY A 664 6.66 52.13 -1.26
N ASP A 665 7.52 53.10 -0.94
CA ASP A 665 8.74 53.36 -1.70
C ASP A 665 9.78 52.28 -1.54
N ALA A 666 10.47 51.94 -2.62
CA ALA A 666 11.65 51.06 -2.56
C ALA A 666 12.84 51.86 -1.92
N MET A 667 13.52 51.27 -0.98
CA MET A 667 14.67 51.86 -0.32
C MET A 667 15.80 50.85 -0.14
N ARG A 668 16.93 51.10 -0.80
CA ARG A 668 18.14 50.31 -0.60
C ARG A 668 18.82 50.69 0.72
N VAL A 669 19.08 49.69 1.55
CA VAL A 669 19.57 49.91 2.94
C VAL A 669 20.66 48.89 3.27
N LYS A 670 21.56 49.30 4.19
CA LYS A 670 22.60 48.43 4.76
C LYS A 670 22.31 48.15 6.21
N LEU A 671 22.43 46.90 6.65
CA LEU A 671 22.32 46.54 8.05
C LEU A 671 23.57 46.97 8.81
N ILE A 672 23.41 47.87 9.74
CA ILE A 672 24.51 48.46 10.51
C ILE A 672 24.62 47.89 11.92
N LYS A 673 23.53 47.39 12.47
CA LYS A 673 23.51 46.81 13.81
C LYS A 673 22.29 45.90 14.02
N VAL A 674 22.48 44.83 14.80
CA VAL A 674 21.40 44.02 15.40
C VAL A 674 21.47 44.24 16.90
N ASP A 675 20.37 44.66 17.55
CA ASP A 675 20.32 44.86 18.98
C ASP A 675 20.11 43.56 19.77
N ASP A 676 20.24 43.59 21.11
CA ASP A 676 20.08 42.44 22.01
C ASP A 676 18.65 41.83 21.99
N GLN A 677 17.70 42.53 21.35
CA GLN A 677 16.32 42.07 21.15
C GLN A 677 16.05 41.61 19.71
N GLY A 678 17.09 41.47 18.89
CA GLY A 678 16.99 41.06 17.50
C GLY A 678 16.43 42.13 16.55
N ARG A 679 16.33 43.41 16.97
CA ARG A 679 15.87 44.49 16.11
C ARG A 679 16.99 44.95 15.19
N LEU A 680 16.63 45.23 13.92
CA LEU A 680 17.55 45.57 12.86
C LEU A 680 17.64 47.10 12.71
N ASP A 681 18.83 47.66 12.90
CA ASP A 681 19.13 49.06 12.60
C ASP A 681 19.72 49.12 11.19
N LEU A 682 19.01 49.82 10.32
CA LEU A 682 19.35 49.95 8.89
C LEU A 682 19.84 51.36 8.58
N SER A 683 20.74 51.49 7.58
CA SER A 683 21.23 52.76 7.09
C SER A 683 21.14 52.84 5.55
N ARG A 684 20.43 53.81 5.03
CA ARG A 684 20.48 54.19 3.62
C ARG A 684 21.73 55.02 3.34
N LYS A 685 22.11 55.89 4.29
CA LYS A 685 23.28 56.75 4.24
C LYS A 685 24.59 55.98 3.99
N ALA A 686 24.73 54.76 4.55
CA ALA A 686 25.90 53.93 4.39
C ALA A 686 26.15 53.47 2.91
N LEU A 687 25.14 53.58 2.06
CA LEU A 687 25.18 53.25 0.63
C LEU A 687 25.28 54.47 -0.29
N LEU A 688 25.22 55.69 0.27
CA LEU A 688 25.34 56.91 -0.50
C LEU A 688 26.80 57.41 -0.46
N ASP A 689 27.25 58.04 -1.55
CA ASP A 689 28.58 58.63 -1.64
C ASP A 689 28.73 59.74 -0.57
N LYS A 690 29.79 59.62 0.20
CA LYS A 690 30.09 60.60 1.22
C LYS A 690 30.47 61.93 0.60
N PRO A 691 29.77 63.06 0.91
CA PRO A 691 30.09 64.37 0.32
C PRO A 691 31.52 64.79 0.71
N GLU A 692 32.24 65.39 -0.26
CA GLU A 692 33.56 65.98 -0.03
C GLU A 692 33.49 67.03 1.07
N GLY A 693 34.36 66.91 2.11
CA GLY A 693 34.38 67.85 3.24
C GLY A 693 33.44 67.57 4.42
N TYR A 694 32.75 66.46 4.43
CA TYR A 694 31.87 66.07 5.55
C TYR A 694 32.71 65.75 6.79
N VAL A 695 32.51 66.56 7.85
CA VAL A 695 33.08 66.33 9.20
C VAL A 695 32.00 65.70 10.09
N GLU A 696 32.29 64.54 10.61
CA GLU A 696 31.36 63.85 11.50
C GLU A 696 31.13 64.66 12.77
N PRO A 697 29.89 64.95 13.18
CA PRO A 697 29.63 65.67 14.41
C PRO A 697 30.06 64.78 15.59
N PRO A 698 30.71 65.38 16.64
CA PRO A 698 31.21 64.64 17.77
C PRO A 698 30.07 63.87 18.47
N PRO A 699 30.32 62.70 19.02
CA PRO A 699 29.30 61.91 19.70
C PRO A 699 28.72 62.71 20.89
N ARG A 700 27.42 62.91 20.91
CA ARG A 700 26.74 63.57 22.04
C ARG A 700 26.91 62.70 23.27
N SER A 701 27.70 63.24 24.27
CA SER A 701 27.77 62.68 25.61
C SER A 701 26.39 62.65 26.23
N ARG A 702 25.92 61.49 26.65
CA ARG A 702 24.77 61.35 27.51
C ARG A 702 25.13 61.85 28.88
N ASP A 703 24.95 63.16 29.14
CA ASP A 703 25.04 63.71 30.47
C ASP A 703 23.90 63.15 31.36
N ARG A 704 24.32 62.29 32.26
CA ARG A 704 23.50 61.92 33.42
C ARG A 704 23.42 63.08 34.37
N ASN A 705 22.43 63.92 34.24
CA ASN A 705 22.17 64.96 35.28
C ASN A 705 21.45 64.32 36.45
N ARG A 706 22.22 64.10 37.51
CA ARG A 706 21.76 63.86 38.88
C ARG A 706 21.44 65.17 39.54
N GLY A 707 20.24 65.35 40.00
CA GLY A 707 19.87 66.36 40.97
C GLY A 707 18.40 66.15 41.33
N GLY A 708 17.96 65.85 42.45
CA GLY A 708 18.32 66.03 43.83
C GLY A 708 17.21 66.73 44.54
N ARG A 709 16.62 66.10 45.59
CA ARG A 709 15.77 66.71 46.69
C ARG A 709 14.34 67.07 46.30
N GLY A 710 13.31 66.64 47.01
CA GLY A 710 13.06 66.35 48.44
C GLY A 710 11.60 66.04 48.61
N GLY A 711 11.29 65.21 49.51
CA GLY A 711 10.66 65.38 50.76
C GLY A 711 9.12 65.39 50.73
N GLY A 712 8.55 64.43 51.39
CA GLY A 712 7.15 64.50 51.78
C GLY A 712 6.57 63.16 52.23
N ARG A 713 6.64 62.90 53.49
CA ARG A 713 6.00 61.80 54.24
C ARG A 713 4.47 61.94 54.24
N SER A 714 3.76 60.81 54.21
CA SER A 714 2.81 60.36 55.26
C SER A 714 2.05 59.14 54.73
N ARG A 715 2.18 58.02 55.27
CA ARG A 715 1.54 57.32 56.41
C ARG A 715 0.02 57.11 56.26
N PHE A 716 -0.30 55.84 56.60
CA PHE A 716 -1.56 55.20 56.98
C PHE A 716 -2.38 54.71 55.82
N GLY A 717 -2.89 53.49 55.79
CA GLY A 717 -3.03 52.42 56.79
C GLY A 717 -4.19 51.59 56.39
N GLY A 718 -4.04 50.27 56.56
CA GLY A 718 -5.10 49.44 57.09
C GLY A 718 -6.14 48.85 56.17
N GLY A 719 -6.07 47.54 56.02
CA GLY A 719 -7.11 46.69 56.57
C GLY A 719 -8.18 46.17 55.67
N GLY A 720 -8.20 44.87 55.61
CA GLY A 720 -9.40 44.08 55.78
C GLY A 720 -10.16 43.60 54.49
N GLY A 721 -10.05 42.41 54.09
CA GLY A 721 -10.95 41.37 54.47
C GLY A 721 -12.31 41.35 53.74
N GLY A 722 -12.64 40.30 53.07
CA GLY A 722 -14.03 40.01 52.80
C GLY A 722 -14.29 39.15 51.56
N ARG A 723 -14.50 37.91 51.82
CA ARG A 723 -15.17 36.94 50.92
C ARG A 723 -16.59 37.37 50.58
N ARG A 724 -17.08 37.00 49.40
CA ARG A 724 -18.36 36.28 49.12
C ARG A 724 -18.68 36.31 47.65
N ASP A 725 -18.80 35.13 47.10
CA ASP A 725 -20.00 34.41 46.62
C ASP A 725 -20.93 35.11 45.64
N GLY A 726 -21.12 34.51 44.49
CA GLY A 726 -22.45 34.21 44.08
C GLY A 726 -22.97 34.68 42.73
N GLN A 727 -23.31 33.71 41.96
CA GLN A 727 -24.48 33.62 41.05
C GLN A 727 -24.44 34.13 39.61
N HIS A 728 -24.52 33.12 38.72
CA HIS A 728 -25.45 32.92 37.59
C HIS A 728 -26.10 34.13 36.92
N ARG A 729 -26.01 34.18 35.62
CA ARG A 729 -27.17 34.24 34.73
C ARG A 729 -26.84 33.94 33.26
N ASP A 730 -27.51 32.94 32.80
CA ASP A 730 -28.07 32.53 31.51
C ASP A 730 -27.97 33.41 30.27
N ARG A 731 -27.68 32.67 29.21
CA ARG A 731 -28.05 32.59 27.79
C ARG A 731 -29.00 33.68 27.19
N PRO A 732 -28.96 33.87 25.81
CA PRO A 732 -29.62 32.90 24.95
C PRO A 732 -28.94 32.58 23.58
N THR A 733 -29.26 31.39 23.16
CA THR A 733 -29.17 30.74 21.84
C THR A 733 -29.65 31.59 20.65
N ARG A 734 -29.02 31.40 19.48
CA ARG A 734 -29.71 31.54 18.19
C ARG A 734 -29.27 30.45 17.18
N LYS A 735 -30.25 29.61 16.84
CA LYS A 735 -30.28 28.65 15.73
C LYS A 735 -30.24 29.38 14.36
N LYS A 736 -29.60 28.78 13.37
CA LYS A 736 -30.08 28.55 11.97
C LYS A 736 -29.11 27.55 11.35
N ARG A 737 -29.58 26.36 11.00
CA ARG A 737 -30.10 25.78 9.73
C ARG A 737 -29.39 26.36 8.47
N PHE A 738 -28.56 25.57 7.82
CA PHE A 738 -28.86 24.55 6.80
C PHE A 738 -27.76 23.51 6.81
#